data_cdce11f8615990a3dd482aba51ab962a
#
_entry.id   cdce11f8615990a3dd482aba51ab962a
#
_cell.length_a   1.000
_cell.length_b   1.000
_cell.length_c   1.000
_cell.angle_alpha   90.00
_cell.angle_beta   90.00
_cell.angle_gamma   90.00
#
_symmetry.space_group_name_H-M   'P 1'
#
loop_
_entity.id
_entity.type
_entity.pdbx_description
1 polymer ?
#
loop_
_entity_poly.entity_id
_entity_poly.type
_entity_poly.pdbx_seq_one_letter_code
_entity_poly.pdbx_strand_id
1 'polypeptide(L)'
;MMQPQELQREQRFAARVQQLLSAAIDKAKGFADEHMESIRLMLVDAWEELRLKPTALSPKDLEQLSQEVHHFLARHDWSKENERQYQQMLLNPFFARIDFQEAGNSEVEKIVIGLYSLTDPATGERVVYDWRAPVCSLYYDSLPGEVAYNSPSGVMRGKMLLKRQYKMENGRLVYYIDTEVSIDDEILLDILSGATTNHMRQIVSTIQKEQNAAVRYDNVRLLCVVGAAGSGKTSVAMHRAAYLLYRYRDSLDAKRVVILSPSSAFSEYISTVLPELGEENTRSATLSEVFSGILGQAVEPPLQQVERLMEPGYELRRASVRYKSGAEFLARLRAFCQQYREEGPEFADVKLEERTLMDAAALRALYREEFRLLAPALRILRIQTVLEQRLEAWSASLEKQYSESLSGRYKGKDLAMAVRMAVTQRLHPVRSQIRRMLESHPLELFAQMMRGAPEELAAAARENAQAKCVWWEDAGAIAYIMLDLGFAAPDRGIRHMIVDEAQDYADASLAALALYYPEAQVTLLGDPKQRTCPGMPPCAPENWGACFQVENAPLLTLGRCYRSSLPIARFLNALLPDGDQIVPFGREGVSPELRAYTEADAVATVQRLRGAYHRVAVVTRTTKMADRLSRKIEGAYLLDGDDDALFEATDVAVGCYHVMKGMEFDAVVVAWPEEALTDGERRRLYTACSRALHHLVVLTTPEMIEKLGIVL
;
A
#
# COMPACT_ATOMS: atom_id res chain seq x y z
N MET A 1 -20.71 -4.35 39.35
CA MET A 1 -19.80 -3.86 40.46
C MET A 1 -18.65 -4.81 40.61
N MET A 2 -17.41 -4.33 40.52
CA MET A 2 -16.22 -5.14 40.74
C MET A 2 -16.22 -5.77 42.14
N GLN A 3 -16.00 -7.10 42.22
CA GLN A 3 -15.80 -7.76 43.48
C GLN A 3 -14.34 -7.56 43.95
N PRO A 4 -14.07 -6.95 45.11
CA PRO A 4 -12.69 -6.63 45.54
C PRO A 4 -11.76 -7.85 45.62
N GLN A 5 -12.29 -9.01 45.96
CA GLN A 5 -11.54 -10.25 46.07
C GLN A 5 -11.06 -10.77 44.68
N GLU A 6 -11.90 -10.61 43.68
CA GLU A 6 -11.60 -11.04 42.32
C GLU A 6 -10.60 -10.09 41.65
N LEU A 7 -10.72 -8.77 41.86
CA LEU A 7 -9.70 -7.82 41.41
C LEU A 7 -8.32 -8.13 42.01
N GLN A 8 -8.25 -8.45 43.31
CA GLN A 8 -6.98 -8.85 43.91
C GLN A 8 -6.42 -10.14 43.32
N ARG A 9 -7.25 -11.09 42.91
CA ARG A 9 -6.84 -12.31 42.24
C ARG A 9 -6.22 -12.02 40.88
N GLU A 10 -6.88 -11.19 40.08
CA GLU A 10 -6.40 -10.78 38.77
C GLU A 10 -5.12 -9.93 38.87
N GLN A 11 -4.99 -9.07 39.89
CA GLN A 11 -3.76 -8.32 40.14
C GLN A 11 -2.58 -9.24 40.53
N ARG A 12 -2.82 -10.31 41.30
CA ARG A 12 -1.79 -11.33 41.59
C ARG A 12 -1.36 -12.08 40.33
N PHE A 13 -2.30 -12.40 39.48
CA PHE A 13 -2.03 -13.00 38.18
C PHE A 13 -1.19 -12.07 37.30
N ALA A 14 -1.54 -10.80 37.20
CA ALA A 14 -0.76 -9.80 36.47
C ALA A 14 0.68 -9.67 37.00
N ALA A 15 0.84 -9.67 38.33
CA ALA A 15 2.17 -9.65 38.97
C ALA A 15 3.00 -10.92 38.63
N ARG A 16 2.37 -12.11 38.62
CA ARG A 16 3.03 -13.36 38.18
C ARG A 16 3.51 -13.25 36.72
N VAL A 17 2.67 -12.74 35.83
CA VAL A 17 3.01 -12.56 34.42
C VAL A 17 4.20 -11.60 34.27
N GLN A 18 4.23 -10.50 35.05
CA GLN A 18 5.36 -9.58 35.03
C GLN A 18 6.66 -10.24 35.52
N GLN A 19 6.62 -11.08 36.56
CA GLN A 19 7.79 -11.83 37.00
C GLN A 19 8.30 -12.79 35.92
N LEU A 20 7.41 -13.50 35.25
CA LEU A 20 7.77 -14.40 34.14
C LEU A 20 8.38 -13.62 32.97
N LEU A 21 7.83 -12.45 32.64
CA LEU A 21 8.37 -11.58 31.58
C LEU A 21 9.77 -11.06 31.96
N SER A 22 9.98 -10.60 33.18
CA SER A 22 11.29 -10.14 33.63
C SER A 22 12.34 -11.26 33.52
N ALA A 23 12.00 -12.46 33.98
CA ALA A 23 12.88 -13.61 33.85
C ALA A 23 13.15 -14.02 32.39
N ALA A 24 12.13 -13.89 31.52
CA ALA A 24 12.26 -14.17 30.08
C ALA A 24 13.15 -13.13 29.38
N ILE A 25 13.08 -11.87 29.78
CA ILE A 25 13.94 -10.78 29.25
C ILE A 25 15.40 -11.06 29.64
N ASP A 26 15.66 -11.34 30.91
CA ASP A 26 17.02 -11.63 31.41
C ASP A 26 17.64 -12.83 30.70
N LYS A 27 16.83 -13.87 30.47
CA LYS A 27 17.23 -15.06 29.74
C LYS A 27 17.51 -14.77 28.26
N ALA A 28 16.62 -14.01 27.57
CA ALA A 28 16.81 -13.65 26.17
C ALA A 28 18.06 -12.79 25.99
N LYS A 29 18.30 -11.84 26.89
CA LYS A 29 19.50 -11.01 26.92
C LYS A 29 20.75 -11.85 27.12
N GLY A 30 20.74 -12.74 28.07
CA GLY A 30 21.88 -13.65 28.33
C GLY A 30 22.22 -14.49 27.10
N PHE A 31 21.26 -15.08 26.44
CA PHE A 31 21.47 -15.82 25.17
C PHE A 31 22.01 -14.95 24.05
N ALA A 32 21.49 -13.73 23.87
CA ALA A 32 21.99 -12.81 22.85
C ALA A 32 23.48 -12.48 23.09
N ASP A 33 23.85 -12.18 24.35
CA ASP A 33 25.23 -11.87 24.73
C ASP A 33 26.15 -13.10 24.54
N GLU A 34 25.69 -14.31 24.90
CA GLU A 34 26.43 -15.57 24.70
C GLU A 34 26.69 -15.86 23.22
N HIS A 35 25.67 -15.68 22.36
CA HIS A 35 25.83 -15.89 20.93
C HIS A 35 26.77 -14.85 20.30
N MET A 36 26.74 -13.60 20.72
CA MET A 36 27.65 -12.56 20.22
C MET A 36 29.09 -12.85 20.66
N GLU A 37 29.32 -13.30 21.89
CA GLU A 37 30.64 -13.68 22.34
C GLU A 37 31.17 -14.91 21.59
N SER A 38 30.31 -15.88 21.27
CA SER A 38 30.69 -17.04 20.46
C SER A 38 31.16 -16.61 19.05
N ILE A 39 30.44 -15.67 18.42
CA ILE A 39 30.86 -15.08 17.12
C ILE A 39 32.19 -14.39 17.24
N ARG A 40 32.40 -13.60 18.31
CA ARG A 40 33.64 -12.88 18.55
C ARG A 40 34.82 -13.83 18.68
N LEU A 41 34.68 -14.89 19.46
CA LEU A 41 35.74 -15.90 19.65
C LEU A 41 36.07 -16.60 18.33
N MET A 42 35.07 -17.04 17.55
CA MET A 42 35.30 -17.66 16.24
C MET A 42 36.06 -16.74 15.28
N LEU A 43 35.71 -15.46 15.25
CA LEU A 43 36.37 -14.49 14.35
C LEU A 43 37.81 -14.17 14.83
N VAL A 44 38.05 -14.13 16.14
CA VAL A 44 39.40 -13.93 16.71
C VAL A 44 40.30 -15.13 16.39
N ASP A 45 39.81 -16.37 16.59
CA ASP A 45 40.56 -17.58 16.29
C ASP A 45 40.90 -17.67 14.78
N ALA A 46 39.95 -17.42 13.90
CA ALA A 46 40.16 -17.38 12.45
C ALA A 46 41.20 -16.31 12.05
N TRP A 47 41.13 -15.13 12.69
CA TRP A 47 42.06 -14.04 12.45
C TRP A 47 43.49 -14.38 12.91
N GLU A 48 43.66 -15.03 14.07
CA GLU A 48 44.95 -15.46 14.56
C GLU A 48 45.60 -16.54 13.67
N GLU A 49 44.80 -17.51 13.19
CA GLU A 49 45.27 -18.51 12.24
C GLU A 49 45.76 -17.87 10.90
N LEU A 50 44.98 -16.95 10.36
CA LEU A 50 45.36 -16.24 9.12
C LEU A 50 46.60 -15.34 9.30
N ARG A 51 46.76 -14.75 10.48
CA ARG A 51 47.94 -13.94 10.85
C ARG A 51 49.23 -14.78 10.91
N LEU A 52 49.13 -15.99 11.44
CA LEU A 52 50.27 -16.91 11.58
C LEU A 52 50.63 -17.54 10.21
N LYS A 53 49.65 -17.89 9.41
CA LYS A 53 49.80 -18.44 8.06
C LYS A 53 48.71 -17.91 7.15
N PRO A 54 49.00 -17.01 6.20
CA PRO A 54 48.00 -16.45 5.28
C PRO A 54 47.25 -17.48 4.43
N THR A 55 47.72 -18.72 4.35
CA THR A 55 47.08 -19.84 3.66
C THR A 55 46.53 -20.91 4.56
N ALA A 56 46.41 -20.64 5.87
CA ALA A 56 45.94 -21.62 6.86
C ALA A 56 44.52 -22.08 6.65
N LEU A 57 43.63 -21.18 6.22
CA LEU A 57 42.21 -21.48 5.93
C LEU A 57 42.02 -21.71 4.43
N SER A 58 41.48 -22.86 4.09
CA SER A 58 41.06 -23.13 2.72
C SER A 58 39.76 -22.38 2.39
N PRO A 59 39.41 -22.21 1.09
CA PRO A 59 38.10 -21.64 0.71
C PRO A 59 36.91 -22.37 1.37
N LYS A 60 37.03 -23.68 1.62
CA LYS A 60 36.02 -24.50 2.26
C LYS A 60 35.90 -24.20 3.77
N ASP A 61 37.04 -23.97 4.44
CA ASP A 61 37.06 -23.61 5.87
C ASP A 61 36.45 -22.22 6.08
N LEU A 62 36.72 -21.28 5.17
CA LEU A 62 36.11 -19.94 5.18
C LEU A 62 34.60 -19.99 4.92
N GLU A 63 34.14 -20.87 4.04
CA GLU A 63 32.72 -21.08 3.77
C GLU A 63 32.01 -21.68 5.00
N GLN A 64 32.64 -22.67 5.66
CA GLN A 64 32.10 -23.25 6.89
C GLN A 64 32.05 -22.23 8.02
N LEU A 65 33.12 -21.46 8.24
CA LEU A 65 33.13 -20.37 9.23
C LEU A 65 32.01 -19.35 8.95
N SER A 66 31.84 -18.97 7.68
CA SER A 66 30.75 -18.07 7.29
C SER A 66 29.38 -18.64 7.64
N GLN A 67 29.15 -19.93 7.40
CA GLN A 67 27.89 -20.59 7.75
C GLN A 67 27.66 -20.64 9.27
N GLU A 68 28.69 -20.95 10.07
CA GLU A 68 28.61 -20.95 11.51
C GLU A 68 28.33 -19.56 12.09
N VAL A 69 29.04 -18.54 11.61
CA VAL A 69 28.80 -17.14 11.99
C VAL A 69 27.35 -16.72 11.64
N HIS A 70 26.86 -17.05 10.44
CA HIS A 70 25.47 -16.76 10.09
C HIS A 70 24.46 -17.47 10.99
N HIS A 71 24.75 -18.71 11.39
CA HIS A 71 23.87 -19.45 12.31
C HIS A 71 23.80 -18.79 13.70
N PHE A 72 24.94 -18.34 14.26
CA PHE A 72 24.96 -17.64 15.55
C PHE A 72 24.35 -16.24 15.45
N LEU A 73 24.56 -15.52 14.35
CA LEU A 73 23.90 -14.23 14.09
C LEU A 73 22.38 -14.39 14.07
N ALA A 74 21.86 -15.38 13.36
CA ALA A 74 20.41 -15.63 13.32
C ALA A 74 19.84 -15.93 14.72
N ARG A 75 20.58 -16.66 15.57
CA ARG A 75 20.19 -16.92 16.96
C ARG A 75 20.27 -15.68 17.85
N HIS A 76 21.32 -14.87 17.68
CA HIS A 76 21.45 -13.59 18.36
C HIS A 76 20.27 -12.68 18.03
N ASP A 77 19.96 -12.51 16.73
CA ASP A 77 18.88 -11.65 16.27
C ASP A 77 17.52 -12.14 16.76
N TRP A 78 17.29 -13.46 16.75
CA TRP A 78 16.09 -14.07 17.35
C TRP A 78 15.98 -13.80 18.85
N SER A 79 17.10 -13.88 19.60
CA SER A 79 17.13 -13.59 21.05
C SER A 79 16.87 -12.12 21.34
N LYS A 80 17.41 -11.22 20.52
CA LYS A 80 17.18 -9.77 20.61
C LYS A 80 15.73 -9.42 20.30
N GLU A 81 15.13 -10.06 19.31
CA GLU A 81 13.71 -9.84 18.98
C GLU A 81 12.80 -10.33 20.11
N ASN A 82 13.09 -11.50 20.71
CA ASN A 82 12.36 -11.97 21.90
C ASN A 82 12.52 -11.01 23.09
N GLU A 83 13.74 -10.50 23.36
CA GLU A 83 13.97 -9.49 24.39
C GLU A 83 13.07 -8.28 24.18
N ARG A 84 13.03 -7.75 22.95
CA ARG A 84 12.19 -6.61 22.56
C ARG A 84 10.69 -6.89 22.76
N GLN A 85 10.22 -8.05 22.33
CA GLN A 85 8.82 -8.47 22.48
C GLN A 85 8.41 -8.55 23.95
N TYR A 86 9.23 -9.17 24.80
CA TYR A 86 8.96 -9.26 26.24
C TYR A 86 9.03 -7.89 26.94
N GLN A 87 9.93 -6.99 26.51
CA GLN A 87 9.96 -5.60 27.01
C GLN A 87 8.67 -4.84 26.64
N GLN A 88 8.13 -5.04 25.45
CA GLN A 88 6.84 -4.47 25.05
C GLN A 88 5.69 -5.04 25.89
N MET A 89 5.70 -6.36 26.15
CA MET A 89 4.71 -6.99 27.01
C MET A 89 4.74 -6.48 28.46
N LEU A 90 5.88 -6.04 28.99
CA LEU A 90 5.94 -5.48 30.36
C LEU A 90 5.02 -4.28 30.55
N LEU A 91 4.82 -3.47 29.52
CA LEU A 91 3.94 -2.29 29.58
C LEU A 91 2.46 -2.67 29.52
N ASN A 92 2.13 -3.71 28.74
CA ASN A 92 0.76 -4.23 28.59
C ASN A 92 0.79 -5.75 28.38
N PRO A 93 0.92 -6.54 29.47
CA PRO A 93 1.16 -7.97 29.35
C PRO A 93 0.00 -8.76 28.74
N PHE A 94 -1.23 -8.30 28.95
CA PHE A 94 -2.44 -8.86 28.37
C PHE A 94 -3.58 -7.83 28.46
N PHE A 95 -4.61 -7.98 27.61
CA PHE A 95 -5.72 -7.06 27.55
C PHE A 95 -7.09 -7.73 27.67
N ALA A 96 -7.18 -9.06 27.52
CA ALA A 96 -8.44 -9.79 27.61
C ALA A 96 -8.27 -11.21 28.18
N ARG A 97 -9.39 -11.81 28.57
CA ARG A 97 -9.50 -13.23 28.94
C ARG A 97 -10.86 -13.76 28.51
N ILE A 98 -10.86 -14.98 28.01
CA ILE A 98 -12.06 -15.80 27.85
C ILE A 98 -11.89 -17.08 28.67
N ASP A 99 -12.97 -17.55 29.28
CA ASP A 99 -13.04 -18.88 29.87
C ASP A 99 -13.84 -19.77 28.92
N PHE A 100 -13.16 -20.75 28.32
CA PHE A 100 -13.71 -21.63 27.28
C PHE A 100 -13.77 -23.07 27.74
N GLN A 101 -14.90 -23.70 27.52
CA GLN A 101 -15.11 -25.13 27.77
C GLN A 101 -15.38 -25.82 26.44
N GLU A 102 -14.47 -26.70 26.02
CA GLU A 102 -14.65 -27.47 24.80
C GLU A 102 -15.81 -28.45 24.90
N ALA A 103 -16.54 -28.67 23.83
CA ALA A 103 -17.65 -29.61 23.79
C ALA A 103 -17.17 -31.05 24.06
N GLY A 104 -17.76 -31.66 25.07
CA GLY A 104 -17.36 -33.01 25.52
C GLY A 104 -16.27 -33.03 26.59
N ASN A 105 -15.70 -31.87 26.96
CA ASN A 105 -14.73 -31.75 28.05
C ASN A 105 -15.36 -31.01 29.24
N SER A 106 -15.11 -31.48 30.46
CA SER A 106 -15.55 -30.80 31.68
C SER A 106 -14.58 -29.71 32.17
N GLU A 107 -13.38 -29.65 31.63
CA GLU A 107 -12.34 -28.70 31.99
C GLU A 107 -12.58 -27.35 31.34
N VAL A 108 -12.41 -26.29 32.12
CA VAL A 108 -12.53 -24.90 31.65
C VAL A 108 -11.12 -24.33 31.46
N GLU A 109 -10.78 -24.05 30.22
CA GLU A 109 -9.52 -23.43 29.86
C GLU A 109 -9.62 -21.90 29.98
N LYS A 110 -8.67 -21.29 30.69
CA LYS A 110 -8.55 -19.83 30.84
C LYS A 110 -7.59 -19.31 29.80
N ILE A 111 -8.10 -18.66 28.79
CA ILE A 111 -7.35 -18.12 27.66
C ILE A 111 -7.14 -16.63 27.89
N VAL A 112 -5.96 -16.27 28.40
CA VAL A 112 -5.57 -14.86 28.59
C VAL A 112 -4.90 -14.37 27.31
N ILE A 113 -5.36 -13.25 26.77
CA ILE A 113 -5.02 -12.75 25.44
C ILE A 113 -4.12 -11.52 25.57
N GLY A 114 -2.97 -11.57 24.90
CA GLY A 114 -2.02 -10.47 24.81
C GLY A 114 -1.47 -10.27 23.41
N LEU A 115 -0.51 -9.37 23.27
CA LEU A 115 0.10 -9.04 21.99
C LEU A 115 0.97 -10.19 21.46
N TYR A 116 1.64 -10.90 22.39
CA TYR A 116 2.49 -12.06 22.11
C TYR A 116 2.18 -13.20 23.07
N SER A 117 2.62 -14.42 22.73
CA SER A 117 2.51 -15.57 23.61
C SER A 117 3.56 -15.54 24.72
N LEU A 118 3.17 -15.95 25.92
CA LEU A 118 4.07 -16.23 27.03
C LEU A 118 3.84 -17.63 27.58
N THR A 119 4.88 -18.43 27.66
CA THR A 119 4.85 -19.78 28.24
C THR A 119 5.67 -19.78 29.51
N ASP A 120 5.13 -20.36 30.57
CA ASP A 120 5.88 -20.59 31.84
C ASP A 120 6.90 -21.69 31.59
N PRO A 121 8.22 -21.40 31.69
CA PRO A 121 9.26 -22.38 31.39
C PRO A 121 9.32 -23.53 32.43
N ALA A 122 8.75 -23.36 33.63
CA ALA A 122 8.73 -24.36 34.66
C ALA A 122 7.65 -25.42 34.46
N THR A 123 6.47 -25.01 33.92
CA THR A 123 5.32 -25.90 33.75
C THR A 123 5.05 -26.27 32.30
N GLY A 124 5.61 -25.50 31.35
CA GLY A 124 5.27 -25.61 29.92
C GLY A 124 3.87 -25.08 29.57
N GLU A 125 3.15 -24.53 30.56
CA GLU A 125 1.81 -23.96 30.37
C GLU A 125 1.88 -22.63 29.64
N ARG A 126 0.98 -22.42 28.66
CA ARG A 126 0.81 -21.14 28.00
C ARG A 126 0.02 -20.21 28.90
N VAL A 127 0.68 -19.17 29.44
CA VAL A 127 0.11 -18.21 30.38
C VAL A 127 -0.60 -17.06 29.67
N VAL A 128 -0.04 -16.63 28.52
CA VAL A 128 -0.66 -15.62 27.65
C VAL A 128 -0.67 -16.14 26.22
N TYR A 129 -1.81 -16.02 25.56
CA TYR A 129 -2.00 -16.38 24.16
C TYR A 129 -1.85 -15.15 23.28
N ASP A 130 -1.17 -15.31 22.17
CA ASP A 130 -1.12 -14.31 21.12
C ASP A 130 -2.53 -14.07 20.55
N TRP A 131 -2.93 -12.81 20.39
CA TRP A 131 -4.27 -12.42 19.89
C TRP A 131 -4.59 -13.02 18.52
N ARG A 132 -3.56 -13.34 17.71
CA ARG A 132 -3.66 -13.93 16.38
C ARG A 132 -4.01 -15.40 16.42
N ALA A 133 -3.83 -16.08 17.55
CA ALA A 133 -4.15 -17.48 17.68
C ALA A 133 -5.64 -17.76 17.35
N PRO A 134 -5.94 -18.93 16.74
CA PRO A 134 -7.30 -19.25 16.30
C PRO A 134 -8.36 -19.13 17.41
N VAL A 135 -8.08 -19.63 18.60
CA VAL A 135 -9.00 -19.58 19.74
C VAL A 135 -9.30 -18.17 20.20
N CYS A 136 -8.38 -17.23 20.01
CA CYS A 136 -8.57 -15.83 20.37
C CYS A 136 -9.61 -15.11 19.49
N SER A 137 -10.01 -15.69 18.33
CA SER A 137 -11.10 -15.15 17.52
C SER A 137 -12.41 -15.09 18.28
N LEU A 138 -12.63 -16.00 19.21
CA LEU A 138 -13.83 -16.05 20.06
C LEU A 138 -14.04 -14.74 20.84
N TYR A 139 -12.95 -14.11 21.29
CA TYR A 139 -13.02 -12.83 21.98
C TYR A 139 -13.62 -11.73 21.11
N TYR A 140 -13.29 -11.70 19.82
CA TYR A 140 -13.75 -10.66 18.89
C TYR A 140 -15.10 -10.95 18.29
N ASP A 141 -15.38 -12.22 17.97
CA ASP A 141 -16.53 -12.62 17.14
C ASP A 141 -17.75 -13.02 17.95
N SER A 142 -17.57 -13.37 19.24
CA SER A 142 -18.59 -14.09 20.00
C SER A 142 -18.93 -13.42 21.34
N LEU A 143 -20.14 -13.68 21.82
CA LEU A 143 -20.60 -13.39 23.17
C LEU A 143 -20.56 -14.66 24.02
N PRO A 144 -20.58 -14.57 25.37
CA PRO A 144 -20.74 -15.74 26.23
C PRO A 144 -21.93 -16.61 25.81
N GLY A 145 -21.72 -17.92 25.77
CA GLY A 145 -22.71 -18.89 25.27
C GLY A 145 -22.05 -19.98 24.40
N GLU A 146 -22.86 -20.65 23.60
CA GLU A 146 -22.36 -21.64 22.63
C GLU A 146 -21.58 -20.95 21.52
N VAL A 147 -20.34 -21.40 21.29
CA VAL A 147 -19.42 -20.77 20.34
C VAL A 147 -18.64 -21.81 19.53
N ALA A 148 -18.12 -21.39 18.38
CA ALA A 148 -17.23 -22.22 17.56
C ALA A 148 -16.16 -21.34 16.91
N TYR A 149 -14.95 -21.93 16.72
CA TYR A 149 -13.87 -21.28 15.97
C TYR A 149 -13.16 -22.27 15.05
N ASN A 150 -12.53 -21.75 14.01
CA ASN A 150 -11.76 -22.55 13.06
C ASN A 150 -10.32 -22.72 13.57
N SER A 151 -9.91 -23.98 13.78
CA SER A 151 -8.52 -24.33 14.10
C SER A 151 -7.89 -25.05 12.91
N PRO A 152 -6.55 -25.22 12.87
CA PRO A 152 -5.89 -26.06 11.86
C PRO A 152 -6.40 -27.50 11.84
N SER A 153 -6.91 -28.00 12.97
CA SER A 153 -7.46 -29.35 13.14
C SER A 153 -8.94 -29.45 12.73
N GLY A 154 -9.60 -28.34 12.37
CA GLY A 154 -11.02 -28.26 12.04
C GLY A 154 -11.80 -27.33 12.92
N VAL A 155 -13.13 -27.40 12.87
CA VAL A 155 -14.03 -26.55 13.65
C VAL A 155 -14.10 -27.05 15.09
N MET A 156 -13.62 -26.23 16.02
CA MET A 156 -13.72 -26.47 17.46
C MET A 156 -15.01 -25.84 18.00
N ARG A 157 -15.77 -26.59 18.76
CA ARG A 157 -17.03 -26.17 19.36
C ARG A 157 -16.96 -26.23 20.87
N GLY A 158 -17.67 -25.34 21.56
CA GLY A 158 -17.71 -25.32 23.01
C GLY A 158 -18.57 -24.19 23.54
N LYS A 159 -18.40 -23.89 24.80
CA LYS A 159 -19.12 -22.82 25.49
C LYS A 159 -18.14 -21.83 26.06
N MET A 160 -18.35 -20.55 25.76
CA MET A 160 -17.65 -19.43 26.41
C MET A 160 -18.43 -19.06 27.68
N LEU A 161 -17.77 -19.21 28.83
CA LEU A 161 -18.39 -18.96 30.14
C LEU A 161 -18.12 -17.54 30.64
N LEU A 162 -16.99 -16.94 30.25
CA LEU A 162 -16.56 -15.60 30.63
C LEU A 162 -15.93 -14.91 29.43
N LYS A 163 -16.22 -13.62 29.30
CA LYS A 163 -15.51 -12.68 28.44
C LYS A 163 -15.16 -11.47 29.28
N ARG A 164 -13.85 -11.25 29.48
CA ARG A 164 -13.32 -10.20 30.38
C ARG A 164 -12.34 -9.35 29.63
N GLN A 165 -12.43 -8.04 29.76
CA GLN A 165 -11.48 -7.06 29.26
C GLN A 165 -10.74 -6.42 30.43
N TYR A 166 -9.43 -6.14 30.26
CA TYR A 166 -8.57 -5.56 31.28
C TYR A 166 -8.09 -4.16 30.86
N LYS A 167 -8.06 -3.23 31.80
CA LYS A 167 -7.35 -1.96 31.67
C LYS A 167 -6.02 -2.05 32.40
N MET A 168 -4.96 -1.98 31.62
CA MET A 168 -3.57 -1.99 32.14
C MET A 168 -2.97 -0.59 31.99
N GLU A 169 -2.22 -0.14 32.98
CA GLU A 169 -1.43 1.09 32.92
C GLU A 169 -0.03 0.81 33.46
N ASN A 170 0.98 1.03 32.63
CA ASN A 170 2.39 0.74 32.95
C ASN A 170 2.60 -0.66 33.56
N GLY A 171 1.96 -1.66 32.98
CA GLY A 171 2.04 -3.05 33.41
C GLY A 171 1.18 -3.40 34.63
N ARG A 172 0.46 -2.47 35.23
CA ARG A 172 -0.40 -2.70 36.39
C ARG A 172 -1.86 -2.79 35.99
N LEU A 173 -2.58 -3.78 36.52
CA LEU A 173 -4.01 -3.90 36.32
C LEU A 173 -4.74 -2.84 37.15
N VAL A 174 -5.44 -1.94 36.46
CA VAL A 174 -6.24 -0.87 37.07
C VAL A 174 -7.65 -1.39 37.38
N TYR A 175 -8.34 -1.92 36.37
CA TYR A 175 -9.66 -2.54 36.52
C TYR A 175 -9.93 -3.56 35.40
N TYR A 176 -11.01 -4.31 35.55
CA TYR A 176 -11.53 -5.19 34.50
C TYR A 176 -13.04 -5.02 34.34
N ILE A 177 -13.56 -5.40 33.17
CA ILE A 177 -14.99 -5.44 32.88
C ILE A 177 -15.34 -6.81 32.32
N ASP A 178 -16.38 -7.42 32.86
CA ASP A 178 -16.99 -8.64 32.35
C ASP A 178 -18.09 -8.27 31.37
N THR A 179 -17.97 -8.73 30.13
CA THR A 179 -18.84 -8.31 29.03
C THR A 179 -19.86 -9.39 28.74
N GLU A 180 -21.14 -9.11 29.02
CA GLU A 180 -22.28 -9.93 28.59
C GLU A 180 -22.84 -9.49 27.22
N VAL A 181 -22.51 -8.28 26.77
CA VAL A 181 -22.93 -7.65 25.50
C VAL A 181 -21.69 -7.29 24.69
N SER A 182 -21.78 -7.16 23.37
CA SER A 182 -20.63 -6.86 22.48
C SER A 182 -19.74 -5.75 23.02
N ILE A 183 -18.42 -5.87 22.78
CA ILE A 183 -17.30 -5.01 23.29
C ILE A 183 -17.81 -3.64 23.71
N ASP A 184 -17.77 -3.36 25.03
CA ASP A 184 -18.49 -2.25 25.58
C ASP A 184 -17.93 -0.90 25.15
N ASP A 185 -18.86 -0.08 24.76
CA ASP A 185 -18.75 1.31 24.39
C ASP A 185 -17.96 2.12 25.43
N GLU A 186 -18.00 1.77 26.74
CA GLU A 186 -17.34 2.52 27.80
C GLU A 186 -15.82 2.43 27.78
N ILE A 187 -15.21 1.23 27.58
CA ILE A 187 -13.76 1.12 27.49
C ILE A 187 -13.25 1.69 26.18
N LEU A 188 -13.97 1.45 25.06
CA LEU A 188 -13.62 2.05 23.79
C LEU A 188 -13.73 3.57 23.86
N LEU A 189 -14.76 4.11 24.52
CA LEU A 189 -14.92 5.53 24.76
C LEU A 189 -13.81 6.10 25.66
N ASP A 190 -13.41 5.38 26.72
CA ASP A 190 -12.31 5.79 27.61
C ASP A 190 -10.96 5.79 26.87
N ILE A 191 -10.75 4.80 26.01
CA ILE A 191 -9.56 4.70 25.16
C ILE A 191 -9.52 5.81 24.10
N LEU A 192 -10.66 6.10 23.48
CA LEU A 192 -10.78 7.14 22.44
C LEU A 192 -10.81 8.57 23.01
N SER A 193 -11.13 8.73 24.29
CA SER A 193 -11.15 10.03 24.99
C SER A 193 -9.80 10.42 25.61
N GLY A 194 -8.90 9.45 25.83
CA GLY A 194 -7.56 9.69 26.39
C GLY A 194 -6.55 10.14 25.34
N ALA A 195 -5.68 11.10 25.68
CA ALA A 195 -4.71 11.73 24.78
C ALA A 195 -3.73 10.77 24.06
N THR A 196 -3.68 10.90 22.83
CA THR A 196 -2.79 10.81 21.65
C THR A 196 -1.45 10.03 21.64
N THR A 197 -0.99 9.29 22.61
CA THR A 197 0.39 8.79 22.55
C THR A 197 0.60 7.26 22.48
N ASN A 198 -0.45 6.43 22.48
CA ASN A 198 -0.29 4.96 22.40
C ASN A 198 -1.43 4.27 21.61
N HIS A 199 -1.79 4.82 20.43
CA HIS A 199 -3.02 4.44 19.74
C HIS A 199 -3.10 2.99 19.25
N MET A 200 -2.01 2.39 18.76
CA MET A 200 -2.10 1.08 18.10
C MET A 200 -2.13 -0.12 19.06
N ARG A 201 -1.46 -0.05 20.21
CA ARG A 201 -1.52 -1.13 21.22
C ARG A 201 -2.93 -1.27 21.82
N GLN A 202 -3.66 -0.17 21.89
CA GLN A 202 -5.05 -0.16 22.36
C GLN A 202 -6.03 -0.67 21.29
N ILE A 203 -5.71 -0.48 19.99
CA ILE A 203 -6.57 -0.90 18.88
C ILE A 203 -6.72 -2.42 18.81
N VAL A 204 -5.69 -3.21 19.12
CA VAL A 204 -5.78 -4.69 19.13
C VAL A 204 -6.86 -5.18 20.10
N SER A 205 -7.00 -4.54 21.25
CA SER A 205 -8.05 -4.89 22.24
C SER A 205 -9.46 -4.50 21.81
N THR A 206 -9.58 -3.62 20.83
CA THR A 206 -10.86 -3.01 20.39
C THR A 206 -11.24 -3.35 18.95
N ILE A 207 -10.54 -4.30 18.32
CA ILE A 207 -10.92 -4.81 16.99
C ILE A 207 -12.36 -5.30 17.05
N GLN A 208 -13.21 -4.70 16.22
CA GLN A 208 -14.63 -5.06 16.17
C GLN A 208 -14.84 -6.30 15.29
N LYS A 209 -15.97 -6.96 15.45
CA LYS A 209 -16.33 -8.18 14.72
C LYS A 209 -16.17 -8.03 13.20
N GLU A 210 -16.65 -6.93 12.62
CA GLU A 210 -16.54 -6.65 11.18
C GLU A 210 -15.08 -6.52 10.75
N GLN A 211 -14.26 -5.83 11.54
CA GLN A 211 -12.82 -5.68 11.30
C GLN A 211 -12.09 -7.02 11.46
N ASN A 212 -12.40 -7.79 12.51
CA ASN A 212 -11.81 -9.11 12.74
C ASN A 212 -12.13 -10.08 11.61
N ALA A 213 -13.35 -10.04 11.07
CA ALA A 213 -13.72 -10.82 9.89
C ALA A 213 -12.83 -10.48 8.68
N ALA A 214 -12.54 -9.20 8.43
CA ALA A 214 -11.65 -8.78 7.35
C ALA A 214 -10.17 -9.15 7.62
N VAL A 215 -9.70 -8.99 8.87
CA VAL A 215 -8.33 -9.36 9.29
C VAL A 215 -8.07 -10.85 9.07
N ARG A 216 -9.03 -11.72 9.46
CA ARG A 216 -8.88 -13.18 9.44
C ARG A 216 -9.45 -13.85 8.19
N TYR A 217 -9.95 -13.09 7.23
CA TYR A 217 -10.48 -13.64 5.99
C TYR A 217 -9.36 -14.35 5.20
N ASP A 218 -9.50 -15.64 4.98
CA ASP A 218 -8.41 -16.49 4.49
C ASP A 218 -8.73 -17.17 3.15
N ASN A 219 -7.71 -17.73 2.48
CA ASN A 219 -7.81 -18.57 1.29
C ASN A 219 -8.49 -17.93 0.07
N VAL A 220 -8.30 -16.62 -0.15
CA VAL A 220 -8.78 -15.92 -1.34
C VAL A 220 -7.66 -15.23 -2.10
N ARG A 221 -7.77 -15.23 -3.42
CA ARG A 221 -6.81 -14.51 -4.27
C ARG A 221 -6.97 -12.99 -4.15
N LEU A 222 -8.21 -12.52 -4.00
CA LEU A 222 -8.56 -11.11 -3.85
C LEU A 222 -9.60 -10.95 -2.76
N LEU A 223 -9.35 -10.08 -1.80
CA LEU A 223 -10.30 -9.59 -0.81
C LEU A 223 -10.51 -8.10 -1.01
N CYS A 224 -11.76 -7.67 -1.14
CA CYS A 224 -12.14 -6.27 -1.20
C CYS A 224 -12.76 -5.85 0.13
N VAL A 225 -12.29 -4.76 0.72
CA VAL A 225 -12.79 -4.19 1.97
C VAL A 225 -13.17 -2.74 1.73
N VAL A 226 -14.44 -2.42 1.87
CA VAL A 226 -14.92 -1.05 1.78
C VAL A 226 -15.37 -0.56 3.14
N GLY A 227 -15.20 0.72 3.40
CA GLY A 227 -15.63 1.29 4.66
C GLY A 227 -15.63 2.81 4.62
N ALA A 228 -16.50 3.41 5.41
CA ALA A 228 -16.57 4.85 5.53
C ALA A 228 -15.30 5.44 6.18
N ALA A 229 -15.17 6.76 6.12
CA ALA A 229 -14.15 7.47 6.89
C ALA A 229 -14.24 7.10 8.38
N GLY A 230 -13.10 6.82 9.01
CA GLY A 230 -13.04 6.45 10.42
C GLY A 230 -13.50 5.03 10.77
N SER A 231 -13.78 4.15 9.79
CA SER A 231 -14.12 2.73 10.04
C SER A 231 -12.92 1.85 10.39
N GLY A 232 -11.70 2.38 10.33
CA GLY A 232 -10.48 1.66 10.66
C GLY A 232 -9.89 0.82 9.52
N LYS A 233 -10.15 1.14 8.25
CA LYS A 233 -9.60 0.43 7.07
C LYS A 233 -8.10 0.23 7.14
N THR A 234 -7.35 1.30 7.36
CA THR A 234 -5.89 1.26 7.50
C THR A 234 -5.44 0.38 8.66
N SER A 235 -6.14 0.46 9.79
CA SER A 235 -5.90 -0.42 10.94
C SER A 235 -6.14 -1.88 10.56
N VAL A 236 -7.22 -2.18 9.84
CA VAL A 236 -7.50 -3.53 9.30
C VAL A 236 -6.37 -3.99 8.38
N ALA A 237 -5.85 -3.12 7.50
CA ALA A 237 -4.72 -3.44 6.63
C ALA A 237 -3.49 -3.92 7.42
N MET A 238 -3.11 -3.16 8.47
CA MET A 238 -1.94 -3.47 9.31
C MET A 238 -2.15 -4.75 10.13
N HIS A 239 -3.31 -4.88 10.79
CA HIS A 239 -3.62 -6.09 11.57
C HIS A 239 -3.72 -7.33 10.67
N ARG A 240 -4.24 -7.18 9.43
CA ARG A 240 -4.26 -8.25 8.47
C ARG A 240 -2.85 -8.65 8.02
N ALA A 241 -1.96 -7.69 7.75
CA ALA A 241 -0.55 -7.99 7.46
C ALA A 241 0.09 -8.79 8.61
N ALA A 242 -0.06 -8.31 9.85
CA ALA A 242 0.45 -9.00 11.03
C ALA A 242 -0.17 -10.39 11.23
N TYR A 243 -1.48 -10.53 11.01
CA TYR A 243 -2.16 -11.83 11.08
C TYR A 243 -1.64 -12.81 10.03
N LEU A 244 -1.47 -12.38 8.78
CA LEU A 244 -1.00 -13.23 7.69
C LEU A 244 0.46 -13.67 7.91
N LEU A 245 1.33 -12.78 8.35
CA LEU A 245 2.72 -13.09 8.72
C LEU A 245 2.77 -14.13 9.84
N TYR A 246 1.97 -13.97 10.89
CA TYR A 246 1.86 -14.94 11.98
C TYR A 246 1.28 -16.27 11.51
N ARG A 247 0.20 -16.23 10.71
CA ARG A 247 -0.53 -17.42 10.25
C ARG A 247 0.29 -18.29 9.31
N TYR A 248 1.04 -17.66 8.41
CA TYR A 248 1.83 -18.31 7.36
C TYR A 248 3.33 -18.20 7.56
N ARG A 249 3.78 -18.01 8.81
CA ARG A 249 5.19 -17.79 9.18
C ARG A 249 6.18 -18.83 8.61
N ASP A 250 5.72 -20.04 8.26
CA ASP A 250 6.55 -21.08 7.66
C ASP A 250 6.77 -20.87 6.15
N SER A 251 6.00 -19.99 5.50
CA SER A 251 6.02 -19.77 4.04
C SER A 251 5.98 -18.32 3.62
N LEU A 252 5.59 -17.41 4.50
CA LEU A 252 5.46 -15.98 4.26
C LEU A 252 6.31 -15.20 5.25
N ASP A 253 7.31 -14.48 4.76
CA ASP A 253 8.10 -13.52 5.52
C ASP A 253 7.75 -12.07 5.15
N ALA A 254 8.19 -11.10 5.95
CA ALA A 254 7.88 -9.68 5.77
C ALA A 254 8.37 -9.14 4.40
N LYS A 255 9.44 -9.69 3.82
CA LYS A 255 9.98 -9.28 2.52
C LYS A 255 9.09 -9.68 1.34
N ARG A 256 8.19 -10.65 1.55
CA ARG A 256 7.23 -11.15 0.56
C ARG A 256 5.87 -10.47 0.65
N VAL A 257 5.72 -9.51 1.56
CA VAL A 257 4.52 -8.69 1.70
C VAL A 257 4.83 -7.28 1.23
N VAL A 258 3.97 -6.70 0.40
CA VAL A 258 4.04 -5.29 0.00
C VAL A 258 2.76 -4.57 0.38
N ILE A 259 2.92 -3.38 0.96
CA ILE A 259 1.81 -2.47 1.27
C ILE A 259 1.94 -1.25 0.37
N LEU A 260 0.95 -1.05 -0.49
CA LEU A 260 0.87 0.12 -1.35
C LEU A 260 0.07 1.21 -0.65
N SER A 261 0.72 2.33 -0.43
CA SER A 261 0.20 3.48 0.31
C SER A 261 -0.02 4.68 -0.61
N PRO A 262 -0.92 5.61 -0.24
CA PRO A 262 -1.18 6.81 -1.04
C PRO A 262 -0.02 7.82 -1.01
N SER A 263 0.81 7.83 0.05
CA SER A 263 1.91 8.80 0.22
C SER A 263 3.11 8.16 0.95
N SER A 264 4.27 8.81 0.84
CA SER A 264 5.51 8.44 1.55
C SER A 264 5.37 8.58 3.06
N ALA A 265 4.72 9.64 3.55
CA ALA A 265 4.44 9.83 4.97
C ALA A 265 3.61 8.69 5.57
N PHE A 266 2.65 8.19 4.81
CA PHE A 266 1.88 7.02 5.21
C PHE A 266 2.73 5.74 5.25
N SER A 267 3.71 5.61 4.35
CA SER A 267 4.68 4.51 4.39
C SER A 267 5.55 4.53 5.65
N GLU A 268 5.94 5.72 6.11
CA GLU A 268 6.67 5.89 7.36
C GLU A 268 5.81 5.49 8.57
N TYR A 269 4.56 5.92 8.60
CA TYR A 269 3.59 5.48 9.62
C TYR A 269 3.46 3.94 9.68
N ILE A 270 3.35 3.26 8.54
CA ILE A 270 3.32 1.79 8.47
C ILE A 270 4.57 1.19 9.12
N SER A 271 5.73 1.79 8.89
CA SER A 271 7.01 1.29 9.42
C SER A 271 7.11 1.35 10.94
N THR A 272 6.33 2.19 11.58
CA THR A 272 6.25 2.26 13.06
C THR A 272 5.20 1.30 13.62
N VAL A 273 4.11 1.07 12.91
CA VAL A 273 2.95 0.30 13.38
C VAL A 273 3.19 -1.21 13.37
N LEU A 274 3.76 -1.77 12.30
CA LEU A 274 3.97 -3.22 12.21
C LEU A 274 4.86 -3.77 13.34
N PRO A 275 5.97 -3.12 13.72
CA PRO A 275 6.73 -3.54 14.90
C PRO A 275 5.94 -3.47 16.22
N GLU A 276 4.99 -2.52 16.33
CA GLU A 276 4.09 -2.47 17.50
C GLU A 276 3.11 -3.65 17.55
N LEU A 277 2.75 -4.21 16.37
CA LEU A 277 1.90 -5.40 16.24
C LEU A 277 2.68 -6.72 16.34
N GLY A 278 3.98 -6.65 16.51
CA GLY A 278 4.83 -7.81 16.73
C GLY A 278 5.43 -8.43 15.48
N GLU A 279 5.49 -7.69 14.40
CA GLU A 279 6.03 -8.20 13.15
C GLU A 279 7.19 -7.33 12.63
N GLU A 280 8.02 -7.90 11.77
CA GLU A 280 9.03 -7.14 11.04
C GLU A 280 8.38 -6.19 10.03
N ASN A 281 9.09 -5.11 9.70
CA ASN A 281 8.63 -4.17 8.68
C ASN A 281 8.54 -4.85 7.32
N THR A 282 7.39 -4.71 6.69
CA THR A 282 7.16 -5.14 5.31
C THR A 282 7.64 -4.09 4.32
N ARG A 283 7.76 -4.48 3.06
CA ARG A 283 8.01 -3.54 1.98
C ARG A 283 6.82 -2.59 1.83
N SER A 284 7.07 -1.30 1.90
CA SER A 284 6.09 -0.24 1.62
C SER A 284 6.53 0.53 0.38
N ALA A 285 5.57 0.93 -0.45
CA ALA A 285 5.82 1.73 -1.65
C ALA A 285 4.57 2.53 -2.04
N THR A 286 4.78 3.64 -2.74
CA THR A 286 3.70 4.34 -3.43
C THR A 286 3.49 3.74 -4.82
N LEU A 287 2.29 3.90 -5.37
CA LEU A 287 2.01 3.44 -6.74
C LEU A 287 2.86 4.20 -7.79
N SER A 288 3.22 5.46 -7.50
CA SER A 288 4.11 6.27 -8.34
C SER A 288 5.50 5.68 -8.43
N GLU A 289 6.06 5.21 -7.31
CA GLU A 289 7.36 4.53 -7.27
C GLU A 289 7.32 3.22 -8.04
N VAL A 290 6.27 2.42 -7.86
CA VAL A 290 6.09 1.16 -8.58
C VAL A 290 6.05 1.40 -10.09
N PHE A 291 5.23 2.34 -10.56
CA PHE A 291 5.14 2.61 -12.00
C PHE A 291 6.41 3.25 -12.56
N SER A 292 7.05 4.16 -11.83
CA SER A 292 8.34 4.71 -12.26
C SER A 292 9.42 3.62 -12.40
N GLY A 293 9.40 2.64 -11.50
CA GLY A 293 10.28 1.46 -11.58
C GLY A 293 9.98 0.58 -12.80
N ILE A 294 8.71 0.31 -13.10
CA ILE A 294 8.30 -0.49 -14.27
C ILE A 294 8.63 0.25 -15.56
N LEU A 295 8.36 1.55 -15.64
CA LEU A 295 8.56 2.36 -16.84
C LEU A 295 10.03 2.74 -17.07
N GLY A 296 10.87 2.67 -16.04
CA GLY A 296 12.26 3.12 -16.09
C GLY A 296 12.43 4.63 -16.28
N GLN A 297 11.37 5.41 -16.00
CA GLN A 297 11.35 6.87 -16.09
C GLN A 297 10.35 7.46 -15.10
N ALA A 298 10.54 8.74 -14.79
CA ALA A 298 9.64 9.47 -13.88
C ALA A 298 8.22 9.57 -14.45
N VAL A 299 7.24 9.41 -13.56
CA VAL A 299 5.82 9.61 -13.81
C VAL A 299 5.40 10.92 -13.13
N GLU A 300 4.44 11.63 -13.73
CA GLU A 300 3.84 12.81 -13.07
C GLU A 300 3.35 12.43 -11.66
N PRO A 301 3.70 13.19 -10.61
CA PRO A 301 3.22 12.92 -9.26
C PRO A 301 1.68 13.01 -9.17
N PRO A 302 0.99 12.06 -8.50
CA PRO A 302 -0.48 12.07 -8.38
C PRO A 302 -1.03 13.37 -7.78
N LEU A 303 -0.38 13.93 -6.77
CA LEU A 303 -0.78 15.19 -6.14
C LEU A 303 -0.71 16.35 -7.14
N GLN A 304 0.35 16.43 -7.94
CA GLN A 304 0.49 17.47 -8.96
C GLN A 304 -0.60 17.37 -10.05
N GLN A 305 -1.00 16.14 -10.42
CA GLN A 305 -2.14 15.95 -11.31
C GLN A 305 -3.42 16.52 -10.71
N VAL A 306 -3.75 16.17 -9.46
CA VAL A 306 -4.98 16.66 -8.80
C VAL A 306 -5.00 18.18 -8.75
N GLU A 307 -3.89 18.81 -8.39
CA GLU A 307 -3.76 20.28 -8.37
C GLU A 307 -4.04 20.91 -9.73
N ARG A 308 -3.40 20.40 -10.79
CA ARG A 308 -3.63 20.87 -12.16
C ARG A 308 -5.09 20.70 -12.59
N LEU A 309 -5.70 19.56 -12.26
CA LEU A 309 -7.10 19.29 -12.60
C LEU A 309 -8.10 20.19 -11.86
N MET A 310 -7.69 20.82 -10.76
CA MET A 310 -8.50 21.81 -10.04
C MET A 310 -8.45 23.20 -10.69
N GLU A 311 -7.46 23.49 -11.52
CA GLU A 311 -7.30 24.79 -12.16
C GLU A 311 -8.17 24.88 -13.45
N PRO A 312 -8.64 26.12 -13.82
CA PRO A 312 -9.25 26.37 -15.13
C PRO A 312 -8.27 26.07 -16.27
N GLY A 313 -8.77 25.64 -17.43
CA GLY A 313 -7.94 25.40 -18.63
C GLY A 313 -7.46 23.95 -18.76
N TYR A 314 -7.74 23.08 -17.79
CA TYR A 314 -7.38 21.65 -17.83
C TYR A 314 -8.56 20.72 -18.18
N GLU A 315 -9.54 21.24 -18.96
CA GLU A 315 -10.74 20.47 -19.34
C GLU A 315 -10.39 19.20 -20.11
N LEU A 316 -9.42 19.28 -21.04
CA LEU A 316 -8.93 18.14 -21.81
C LEU A 316 -8.34 17.05 -20.89
N ARG A 317 -7.56 17.45 -19.87
CA ARG A 317 -7.01 16.52 -18.88
C ARG A 317 -8.10 15.87 -18.04
N ARG A 318 -9.12 16.62 -17.61
CA ARG A 318 -10.29 16.06 -16.90
C ARG A 318 -11.05 15.07 -17.77
N ALA A 319 -11.21 15.35 -19.07
CA ALA A 319 -11.79 14.43 -20.04
C ALA A 319 -10.91 13.18 -20.23
N SER A 320 -9.60 13.34 -20.30
CA SER A 320 -8.60 12.26 -20.35
C SER A 320 -8.73 11.31 -19.15
N VAL A 321 -8.72 11.86 -17.93
CA VAL A 321 -8.90 11.08 -16.70
C VAL A 321 -10.22 10.32 -16.72
N ARG A 322 -11.33 10.98 -17.10
CA ARG A 322 -12.65 10.33 -17.19
C ARG A 322 -12.65 9.16 -18.17
N TYR A 323 -12.07 9.35 -19.33
CA TYR A 323 -12.01 8.33 -20.39
C TYR A 323 -11.18 7.12 -19.98
N LYS A 324 -10.06 7.34 -19.26
CA LYS A 324 -9.07 6.30 -18.94
C LYS A 324 -9.30 5.58 -17.61
N SER A 325 -10.28 6.02 -16.81
CA SER A 325 -10.44 5.51 -15.44
C SER A 325 -11.32 4.26 -15.30
N GLY A 326 -12.08 3.88 -16.30
CA GLY A 326 -13.15 2.87 -16.17
C GLY A 326 -12.89 1.55 -16.87
N ALA A 327 -13.81 0.61 -16.68
CA ALA A 327 -13.75 -0.76 -17.21
C ALA A 327 -13.72 -0.83 -18.74
N GLU A 328 -14.40 0.09 -19.44
CA GLU A 328 -14.39 0.16 -20.91
C GLU A 328 -12.98 0.43 -21.45
N PHE A 329 -12.26 1.34 -20.82
CA PHE A 329 -10.87 1.61 -21.18
C PHE A 329 -9.97 0.42 -20.93
N LEU A 330 -10.13 -0.27 -19.78
CA LEU A 330 -9.39 -1.49 -19.48
C LEU A 330 -9.69 -2.60 -20.50
N ALA A 331 -10.95 -2.77 -20.90
CA ALA A 331 -11.33 -3.73 -21.93
C ALA A 331 -10.64 -3.44 -23.26
N ARG A 332 -10.61 -2.16 -23.66
CA ARG A 332 -9.90 -1.70 -24.86
C ARG A 332 -8.40 -1.94 -24.79
N LEU A 333 -7.78 -1.64 -23.63
CA LEU A 333 -6.37 -1.88 -23.37
C LEU A 333 -6.02 -3.37 -23.53
N ARG A 334 -6.82 -4.25 -22.94
CA ARG A 334 -6.66 -5.71 -23.06
C ARG A 334 -6.83 -6.19 -24.51
N ALA A 335 -7.83 -5.68 -25.21
CA ALA A 335 -8.05 -6.04 -26.62
C ALA A 335 -6.86 -5.62 -27.50
N PHE A 336 -6.30 -4.42 -27.28
CA PHE A 336 -5.10 -3.97 -27.97
C PHE A 336 -3.89 -4.88 -27.71
N CYS A 337 -3.63 -5.21 -26.45
CA CYS A 337 -2.51 -6.10 -26.09
C CYS A 337 -2.71 -7.50 -26.68
N GLN A 338 -3.93 -8.02 -26.69
CA GLN A 338 -4.24 -9.29 -27.34
C GLN A 338 -4.01 -9.22 -28.85
N GLN A 339 -4.51 -8.19 -29.53
CA GLN A 339 -4.26 -8.00 -30.96
C GLN A 339 -2.76 -7.89 -31.25
N TYR A 340 -2.00 -7.10 -30.47
CA TYR A 340 -0.56 -6.96 -30.66
C TYR A 340 0.19 -8.29 -30.43
N ARG A 341 -0.27 -9.11 -29.48
CA ARG A 341 0.29 -10.44 -29.23
C ARG A 341 0.08 -11.38 -30.42
N GLU A 342 -1.05 -11.26 -31.10
CA GLU A 342 -1.38 -12.08 -32.27
C GLU A 342 -0.74 -11.54 -33.56
N GLU A 343 -0.75 -10.23 -33.76
CA GLU A 343 -0.37 -9.61 -35.03
C GLU A 343 1.05 -9.02 -35.05
N GLY A 344 1.54 -8.57 -33.91
CA GLY A 344 2.80 -7.84 -33.78
C GLY A 344 2.72 -6.40 -34.30
N PRO A 345 3.89 -5.76 -34.52
CA PRO A 345 3.95 -4.44 -35.16
C PRO A 345 3.54 -4.50 -36.63
N GLU A 346 3.32 -3.34 -37.23
CA GLU A 346 3.04 -3.22 -38.67
C GLU A 346 4.31 -3.60 -39.47
N PHE A 347 4.42 -4.88 -39.85
CA PHE A 347 5.56 -5.34 -40.67
C PHE A 347 5.47 -4.84 -42.09
N ALA A 348 6.58 -4.28 -42.58
CA ALA A 348 6.80 -3.85 -43.97
C ALA A 348 7.97 -4.58 -44.56
N ASP A 349 8.05 -4.64 -45.90
CA ASP A 349 9.21 -5.21 -46.58
C ASP A 349 10.46 -4.41 -46.27
N VAL A 350 11.49 -5.09 -45.83
CA VAL A 350 12.83 -4.50 -45.60
C VAL A 350 13.60 -4.57 -46.90
N LYS A 351 13.79 -3.42 -47.56
CA LYS A 351 14.40 -3.33 -48.91
C LYS A 351 15.57 -2.33 -48.97
N LEU A 352 16.52 -2.64 -49.85
CA LEU A 352 17.51 -1.70 -50.33
C LEU A 352 17.37 -1.64 -51.85
N GLU A 353 16.75 -0.58 -52.37
CA GLU A 353 16.36 -0.44 -53.76
C GLU A 353 15.51 -1.63 -54.25
N GLU A 354 15.94 -2.35 -55.30
CA GLU A 354 15.23 -3.50 -55.87
C GLU A 354 15.47 -4.82 -55.05
N ARG A 355 16.39 -4.82 -54.06
CA ARG A 355 16.71 -6.02 -53.30
C ARG A 355 15.91 -6.06 -51.99
N THR A 356 15.13 -7.12 -51.79
CA THR A 356 14.42 -7.39 -50.56
C THR A 356 15.30 -8.22 -49.62
N LEU A 357 15.55 -7.70 -48.40
CA LEU A 357 16.22 -8.43 -47.33
C LEU A 357 15.27 -9.48 -46.72
N MET A 358 14.05 -9.03 -46.43
CA MET A 358 12.95 -9.87 -45.95
C MET A 358 11.63 -9.14 -46.26
N ASP A 359 10.66 -9.87 -46.76
CA ASP A 359 9.30 -9.33 -46.99
C ASP A 359 8.46 -9.36 -45.76
N ALA A 360 7.38 -8.58 -45.75
CA ALA A 360 6.47 -8.46 -44.64
C ALA A 360 5.76 -9.78 -44.28
N ALA A 361 5.55 -10.68 -45.27
CA ALA A 361 4.92 -11.98 -45.04
C ALA A 361 5.82 -12.90 -44.21
N ALA A 362 7.11 -12.96 -44.57
CA ALA A 362 8.13 -13.72 -43.83
C ALA A 362 8.31 -13.17 -42.40
N LEU A 363 8.32 -11.86 -42.21
CA LEU A 363 8.39 -11.24 -40.89
C LEU A 363 7.18 -11.62 -40.01
N ARG A 364 5.98 -11.61 -40.58
CA ARG A 364 4.77 -12.04 -39.90
C ARG A 364 4.80 -13.53 -39.54
N ALA A 365 5.31 -14.37 -40.43
CA ALA A 365 5.47 -15.80 -40.18
C ALA A 365 6.45 -16.06 -39.03
N LEU A 366 7.60 -15.37 -38.97
CA LEU A 366 8.52 -15.45 -37.86
C LEU A 366 7.82 -15.07 -36.53
N TYR A 367 7.06 -13.97 -36.52
CA TYR A 367 6.38 -13.49 -35.33
C TYR A 367 5.26 -14.41 -34.87
N ARG A 368 4.39 -14.86 -35.78
CA ARG A 368 3.15 -15.60 -35.47
C ARG A 368 3.35 -17.11 -35.33
N GLU A 369 4.33 -17.68 -36.04
CA GLU A 369 4.51 -19.13 -36.12
C GLU A 369 5.78 -19.57 -35.43
N GLU A 370 6.94 -19.09 -35.85
CA GLU A 370 8.24 -19.57 -35.37
C GLU A 370 8.49 -19.16 -33.92
N PHE A 371 8.26 -17.90 -33.58
CA PHE A 371 8.52 -17.36 -32.23
C PHE A 371 7.27 -17.30 -31.34
N ARG A 372 6.16 -17.91 -31.72
CA ARG A 372 4.85 -17.81 -31.04
C ARG A 372 4.87 -18.10 -29.53
N LEU A 373 5.80 -18.95 -29.07
CA LEU A 373 5.93 -19.32 -27.66
C LEU A 373 6.62 -18.27 -26.80
N LEU A 374 7.26 -17.29 -27.43
CA LEU A 374 7.94 -16.19 -26.73
C LEU A 374 6.96 -15.04 -26.45
N ALA A 375 7.25 -14.24 -25.42
CA ALA A 375 6.55 -12.97 -25.21
C ALA A 375 6.80 -12.02 -26.41
N PRO A 376 5.83 -11.14 -26.76
CA PRO A 376 5.94 -10.23 -27.91
C PRO A 376 7.25 -9.46 -27.99
N ALA A 377 7.72 -8.89 -26.87
CA ALA A 377 9.01 -8.18 -26.81
C ALA A 377 10.19 -9.06 -27.23
N LEU A 378 10.21 -10.32 -26.80
CA LEU A 378 11.26 -11.27 -27.16
C LEU A 378 11.16 -11.71 -28.62
N ARG A 379 9.94 -11.82 -29.18
CA ARG A 379 9.74 -12.11 -30.61
C ARG A 379 10.37 -11.02 -31.48
N ILE A 380 10.12 -9.76 -31.11
CA ILE A 380 10.68 -8.58 -31.79
C ILE A 380 12.22 -8.61 -31.74
N LEU A 381 12.79 -8.86 -30.55
CA LEU A 381 14.24 -8.98 -30.39
C LEU A 381 14.84 -10.11 -31.25
N ARG A 382 14.17 -11.26 -31.36
CA ARG A 382 14.58 -12.37 -32.21
C ARG A 382 14.50 -12.02 -33.68
N ILE A 383 13.46 -11.35 -34.14
CA ILE A 383 13.32 -10.86 -35.51
C ILE A 383 14.44 -9.85 -35.84
N GLN A 384 14.73 -8.94 -34.90
CA GLN A 384 15.85 -8.01 -35.05
C GLN A 384 17.18 -8.76 -35.25
N THR A 385 17.45 -9.77 -34.42
CA THR A 385 18.64 -10.60 -34.53
C THR A 385 18.75 -11.28 -35.92
N VAL A 386 17.64 -11.84 -36.43
CA VAL A 386 17.57 -12.46 -37.76
C VAL A 386 17.86 -11.45 -38.88
N LEU A 387 17.26 -10.25 -38.76
CA LEU A 387 17.51 -9.18 -39.76
C LEU A 387 18.93 -8.66 -39.70
N GLU A 388 19.54 -8.52 -38.53
CA GLU A 388 20.93 -8.11 -38.36
C GLU A 388 21.90 -9.14 -38.99
N GLN A 389 21.71 -10.43 -38.75
CA GLN A 389 22.49 -11.49 -39.37
C GLN A 389 22.45 -11.46 -40.92
N ARG A 390 21.23 -11.25 -41.48
CA ARG A 390 21.06 -11.11 -42.93
C ARG A 390 21.76 -9.83 -43.45
N LEU A 391 21.68 -8.74 -42.67
CA LEU A 391 22.31 -7.46 -43.01
C LEU A 391 23.84 -7.55 -42.99
N GLU A 392 24.39 -8.34 -42.07
CA GLU A 392 25.85 -8.63 -42.07
C GLU A 392 26.31 -9.35 -43.33
N ALA A 393 25.54 -10.34 -43.80
CA ALA A 393 25.82 -11.01 -45.06
C ALA A 393 25.79 -10.03 -46.25
N TRP A 394 24.86 -9.09 -46.27
CA TRP A 394 24.83 -8.01 -47.26
C TRP A 394 26.02 -7.06 -47.13
N SER A 395 26.39 -6.67 -45.90
CA SER A 395 27.55 -5.84 -45.60
C SER A 395 28.81 -6.44 -46.19
N ALA A 396 29.07 -7.73 -45.97
CA ALA A 396 30.25 -8.43 -46.49
C ALA A 396 30.28 -8.44 -48.02
N SER A 397 29.12 -8.61 -48.67
CA SER A 397 29.01 -8.53 -50.14
C SER A 397 29.31 -7.13 -50.67
N LEU A 398 28.79 -6.09 -50.02
CA LEU A 398 29.04 -4.68 -50.36
C LEU A 398 30.49 -4.28 -50.09
N GLU A 399 31.12 -4.77 -49.02
CA GLU A 399 32.52 -4.53 -48.69
C GLU A 399 33.42 -5.03 -49.82
N LYS A 400 33.18 -6.25 -50.33
CA LYS A 400 33.92 -6.78 -51.47
C LYS A 400 33.74 -5.90 -52.69
N GLN A 401 32.51 -5.52 -53.03
CA GLN A 401 32.20 -4.68 -54.19
C GLN A 401 32.86 -3.29 -54.10
N TYR A 402 32.77 -2.63 -52.94
CA TYR A 402 33.42 -1.33 -52.73
C TYR A 402 34.95 -1.42 -52.66
N SER A 403 35.49 -2.50 -52.09
CA SER A 403 36.96 -2.74 -52.09
C SER A 403 37.49 -2.80 -53.51
N GLU A 404 36.82 -3.52 -54.41
CA GLU A 404 37.22 -3.60 -55.82
C GLU A 404 37.10 -2.23 -56.50
N SER A 405 36.00 -1.50 -56.28
CA SER A 405 35.78 -0.21 -56.99
C SER A 405 36.68 0.94 -56.48
N LEU A 406 37.04 0.93 -55.19
CA LEU A 406 37.81 1.99 -54.53
C LEU A 406 39.36 1.71 -54.56
N SER A 407 39.78 0.50 -54.86
CA SER A 407 41.21 0.09 -54.87
C SER A 407 42.11 0.92 -55.79
N GLY A 408 41.49 1.53 -56.82
CA GLY A 408 42.18 2.44 -57.71
C GLY A 408 42.51 3.82 -57.14
N ARG A 409 41.79 4.22 -56.07
CA ARG A 409 41.93 5.57 -55.46
C ARG A 409 42.56 5.53 -54.06
N TYR A 410 42.32 4.48 -53.29
CA TYR A 410 42.77 4.34 -51.91
C TYR A 410 43.57 3.06 -51.72
N LYS A 411 44.51 3.02 -50.76
CA LYS A 411 45.32 1.84 -50.44
C LYS A 411 45.41 1.63 -48.92
N GLY A 412 45.66 0.38 -48.50
CA GLY A 412 45.88 0.05 -47.09
C GLY A 412 44.75 0.47 -46.15
N LYS A 413 45.13 1.17 -45.12
CA LYS A 413 44.12 1.62 -44.06
C LYS A 413 43.08 2.60 -44.62
N ASP A 414 43.46 3.48 -45.55
CA ASP A 414 42.54 4.46 -46.15
C ASP A 414 41.50 3.76 -47.03
N LEU A 415 41.86 2.71 -47.74
CA LEU A 415 40.93 1.88 -48.50
C LEU A 415 39.93 1.21 -47.55
N ALA A 416 40.39 0.58 -46.46
CA ALA A 416 39.51 -0.08 -45.49
C ALA A 416 38.54 0.93 -44.84
N MET A 417 39.02 2.13 -44.55
CA MET A 417 38.17 3.20 -43.99
C MET A 417 37.11 3.70 -44.98
N ALA A 418 37.52 3.95 -46.24
CA ALA A 418 36.63 4.40 -47.32
C ALA A 418 35.55 3.34 -47.62
N VAL A 419 35.91 2.06 -47.67
CA VAL A 419 34.97 0.94 -47.83
C VAL A 419 33.97 0.89 -46.69
N ARG A 420 34.43 0.95 -45.45
CA ARG A 420 33.55 0.93 -44.26
C ARG A 420 32.57 2.11 -44.28
N MET A 421 33.04 3.31 -44.62
CA MET A 421 32.16 4.49 -44.71
C MET A 421 31.10 4.31 -45.80
N ALA A 422 31.49 3.85 -47.00
CA ALA A 422 30.57 3.62 -48.11
C ALA A 422 29.49 2.57 -47.77
N VAL A 423 29.90 1.45 -47.16
CA VAL A 423 28.94 0.41 -46.70
C VAL A 423 28.00 0.93 -45.64
N THR A 424 28.55 1.66 -44.64
CA THR A 424 27.72 2.25 -43.57
C THR A 424 26.68 3.20 -44.12
N GLN A 425 27.09 4.10 -45.02
CA GLN A 425 26.19 5.05 -45.68
C GLN A 425 25.13 4.34 -46.53
N ARG A 426 25.50 3.27 -47.23
CA ARG A 426 24.60 2.49 -48.08
C ARG A 426 23.55 1.75 -47.29
N LEU A 427 23.91 1.17 -46.14
CA LEU A 427 23.00 0.38 -45.29
C LEU A 427 22.20 1.22 -44.28
N HIS A 428 22.56 2.49 -44.10
CA HIS A 428 21.86 3.39 -43.16
C HIS A 428 20.33 3.44 -43.34
N PRO A 429 19.81 3.57 -44.60
CA PRO A 429 18.34 3.60 -44.80
C PRO A 429 17.67 2.30 -44.34
N VAL A 430 18.29 1.13 -44.59
CA VAL A 430 17.77 -0.19 -44.21
C VAL A 430 17.78 -0.34 -42.69
N ARG A 431 18.89 0.03 -42.04
CA ARG A 431 18.97 0.01 -40.56
C ARG A 431 17.94 0.94 -39.93
N SER A 432 17.72 2.12 -40.51
CA SER A 432 16.70 3.07 -40.06
C SER A 432 15.29 2.54 -40.26
N GLN A 433 15.03 1.79 -41.35
CA GLN A 433 13.74 1.13 -41.61
C GLN A 433 13.48 0.02 -40.58
N ILE A 434 14.46 -0.88 -40.34
CA ILE A 434 14.37 -1.96 -39.37
C ILE A 434 14.10 -1.36 -37.98
N ARG A 435 14.87 -0.36 -37.61
CA ARG A 435 14.72 0.31 -36.32
C ARG A 435 13.32 0.87 -36.14
N ARG A 436 12.83 1.67 -37.07
CA ARG A 436 11.47 2.27 -37.00
C ARG A 436 10.36 1.23 -36.97
N MET A 437 10.53 0.11 -37.68
CA MET A 437 9.54 -0.98 -37.73
C MET A 437 9.48 -1.78 -36.44
N LEU A 438 10.65 -2.04 -35.80
CA LEU A 438 10.78 -2.92 -34.64
C LEU A 438 10.92 -2.18 -33.31
N GLU A 439 11.23 -0.87 -33.33
CA GLU A 439 11.36 -0.04 -32.14
C GLU A 439 9.98 0.23 -31.55
N SER A 440 9.52 -0.69 -30.71
CA SER A 440 8.24 -0.61 -30.00
C SER A 440 8.45 0.07 -28.65
N HIS A 441 8.55 1.41 -28.65
CA HIS A 441 8.58 2.15 -27.40
C HIS A 441 7.21 2.09 -26.71
N PRO A 442 7.09 1.78 -25.40
CA PRO A 442 5.80 1.62 -24.72
C PRO A 442 4.86 2.82 -24.86
N LEU A 443 5.40 4.05 -24.86
CA LEU A 443 4.62 5.27 -25.09
C LEU A 443 4.02 5.33 -26.50
N GLU A 444 4.74 4.83 -27.50
CA GLU A 444 4.23 4.76 -28.88
C GLU A 444 3.15 3.70 -29.02
N LEU A 445 3.31 2.54 -28.36
CA LEU A 445 2.27 1.50 -28.30
C LEU A 445 1.01 2.04 -27.64
N PHE A 446 1.16 2.79 -26.54
CA PHE A 446 0.04 3.47 -25.91
C PHE A 446 -0.64 4.49 -26.84
N ALA A 447 0.15 5.31 -27.55
CA ALA A 447 -0.38 6.25 -28.54
C ALA A 447 -1.11 5.53 -29.70
N GLN A 448 -0.61 4.36 -30.13
CA GLN A 448 -1.28 3.50 -31.12
C GLN A 448 -2.62 2.99 -30.59
N MET A 449 -2.67 2.50 -29.38
CA MET A 449 -3.90 2.05 -28.70
C MET A 449 -4.94 3.19 -28.63
N MET A 450 -4.47 4.42 -28.43
CA MET A 450 -5.33 5.61 -28.37
C MET A 450 -5.86 6.08 -29.74
N ARG A 451 -5.42 5.56 -30.90
CA ARG A 451 -5.90 5.99 -32.24
C ARG A 451 -7.41 5.91 -32.45
N GLY A 452 -8.13 5.08 -31.72
CA GLY A 452 -9.59 5.01 -31.80
C GLY A 452 -10.32 5.70 -30.63
N ALA A 453 -9.62 6.51 -29.81
CA ALA A 453 -10.21 7.39 -28.81
C ALA A 453 -10.67 8.71 -29.47
N PRO A 454 -11.38 9.60 -28.75
CA PRO A 454 -11.64 10.97 -29.21
C PRO A 454 -10.34 11.63 -29.68
N GLU A 455 -10.40 12.34 -30.84
CA GLU A 455 -9.18 12.81 -31.51
C GLU A 455 -8.29 13.71 -30.65
N GLU A 456 -8.88 14.54 -29.80
CA GLU A 456 -8.11 15.40 -28.88
C GLU A 456 -7.28 14.58 -27.88
N LEU A 457 -7.83 13.45 -27.38
CA LEU A 457 -7.13 12.56 -26.47
C LEU A 457 -6.06 11.72 -27.19
N ALA A 458 -6.35 11.32 -28.44
CA ALA A 458 -5.39 10.62 -29.27
C ALA A 458 -4.22 11.52 -29.67
N ALA A 459 -4.48 12.80 -29.97
CA ALA A 459 -3.44 13.80 -30.24
C ALA A 459 -2.55 14.03 -29.02
N ALA A 460 -3.14 14.23 -27.84
CA ALA A 460 -2.39 14.38 -26.60
C ALA A 460 -1.50 13.17 -26.29
N ALA A 461 -1.98 11.94 -26.52
CA ALA A 461 -1.16 10.74 -26.34
C ALA A 461 0.04 10.69 -27.30
N ARG A 462 -0.12 11.13 -28.55
CA ARG A 462 0.99 11.24 -29.53
C ARG A 462 2.01 12.30 -29.11
N GLU A 463 1.55 13.47 -28.65
CA GLU A 463 2.42 14.55 -28.16
C GLU A 463 3.22 14.08 -26.94
N ASN A 464 2.58 13.42 -25.98
CA ASN A 464 3.23 12.87 -24.79
C ASN A 464 4.29 11.82 -25.17
N ALA A 465 3.99 10.95 -26.14
CA ALA A 465 4.95 9.95 -26.60
C ALA A 465 6.20 10.62 -27.23
N GLN A 466 6.03 11.68 -28.05
CA GLN A 466 7.12 12.45 -28.63
C GLN A 466 7.94 13.20 -27.56
N ALA A 467 7.25 13.79 -26.58
CA ALA A 467 7.88 14.52 -25.48
C ALA A 467 8.49 13.58 -24.41
N LYS A 468 8.27 12.27 -24.51
CA LYS A 468 8.62 11.27 -23.48
C LYS A 468 8.06 11.62 -22.10
N CYS A 469 6.86 12.18 -22.06
CA CYS A 469 6.16 12.57 -20.85
C CYS A 469 5.12 11.50 -20.49
N VAL A 470 5.08 11.11 -19.21
CA VAL A 470 4.06 10.19 -18.69
C VAL A 470 3.16 10.94 -17.73
N TRP A 471 1.94 11.18 -18.17
CA TRP A 471 0.89 11.66 -17.29
C TRP A 471 0.44 10.57 -16.33
N TRP A 472 0.02 10.96 -15.13
CA TRP A 472 -0.41 9.99 -14.12
C TRP A 472 -1.52 9.06 -14.60
N GLU A 473 -2.54 9.59 -15.30
CA GLU A 473 -3.62 8.78 -15.83
C GLU A 473 -3.21 7.80 -16.94
N ASP A 474 -2.01 7.96 -17.52
CA ASP A 474 -1.47 7.09 -18.58
C ASP A 474 -0.56 5.99 -17.98
N ALA A 475 0.03 6.25 -16.82
CA ALA A 475 1.07 5.41 -16.23
C ALA A 475 0.64 3.95 -16.05
N GLY A 476 -0.55 3.71 -15.50
CA GLY A 476 -1.08 2.36 -15.30
C GLY A 476 -1.30 1.60 -16.62
N ALA A 477 -1.81 2.28 -17.65
CA ALA A 477 -2.02 1.65 -18.95
C ALA A 477 -0.70 1.33 -19.67
N ILE A 478 0.28 2.23 -19.57
CA ILE A 478 1.61 2.00 -20.16
C ILE A 478 2.32 0.87 -19.40
N ALA A 479 2.25 0.85 -18.08
CA ALA A 479 2.79 -0.25 -17.26
C ALA A 479 2.13 -1.58 -17.62
N TYR A 480 0.81 -1.59 -17.82
CA TYR A 480 0.07 -2.78 -18.27
C TYR A 480 0.61 -3.29 -19.62
N ILE A 481 0.77 -2.41 -20.62
CA ILE A 481 1.34 -2.76 -21.93
C ILE A 481 2.74 -3.36 -21.77
N MET A 482 3.60 -2.75 -20.96
CA MET A 482 4.97 -3.22 -20.76
C MET A 482 5.01 -4.62 -20.14
N LEU A 483 4.18 -4.87 -19.15
CA LEU A 483 4.13 -6.15 -18.45
C LEU A 483 3.48 -7.24 -19.31
N ASP A 484 2.34 -6.94 -19.92
CA ASP A 484 1.57 -7.93 -20.70
C ASP A 484 2.28 -8.34 -22.00
N LEU A 485 3.00 -7.41 -22.63
CA LEU A 485 3.77 -7.69 -23.84
C LEU A 485 5.21 -8.14 -23.56
N GLY A 486 5.66 -8.15 -22.30
CA GLY A 486 6.97 -8.65 -21.89
C GLY A 486 8.12 -7.68 -22.05
N PHE A 487 7.87 -6.36 -22.10
CA PHE A 487 8.89 -5.31 -22.06
C PHE A 487 9.41 -5.07 -20.64
N ALA A 488 8.64 -5.42 -19.61
CA ALA A 488 9.06 -5.39 -18.21
C ALA A 488 8.83 -6.75 -17.55
N ALA A 489 9.67 -7.09 -16.58
CA ALA A 489 9.54 -8.34 -15.83
C ALA A 489 8.64 -8.16 -14.61
N PRO A 490 7.77 -9.13 -14.28
CA PRO A 490 7.00 -9.14 -13.06
C PRO A 490 7.88 -9.43 -11.83
N ASP A 491 7.50 -8.90 -10.68
CA ASP A 491 8.06 -9.27 -9.39
C ASP A 491 7.32 -10.49 -8.83
N ARG A 492 7.92 -11.67 -8.95
CA ARG A 492 7.38 -12.94 -8.46
C ARG A 492 7.75 -13.24 -7.00
N GLY A 493 8.51 -12.37 -6.34
CA GLY A 493 8.92 -12.53 -4.95
C GLY A 493 7.78 -12.23 -3.98
N ILE A 494 6.91 -11.30 -4.33
CA ILE A 494 5.79 -10.87 -3.48
C ILE A 494 4.68 -11.94 -3.49
N ARG A 495 4.23 -12.31 -2.29
CA ARG A 495 3.16 -13.30 -2.06
C ARG A 495 1.87 -12.69 -1.50
N HIS A 496 1.97 -11.51 -0.91
CA HIS A 496 0.80 -10.76 -0.47
C HIS A 496 0.95 -9.27 -0.77
N MET A 497 -0.08 -8.68 -1.36
CA MET A 497 -0.15 -7.25 -1.65
C MET A 497 -1.37 -6.65 -0.96
N ILE A 498 -1.15 -5.60 -0.20
CA ILE A 498 -2.22 -4.80 0.43
C ILE A 498 -2.20 -3.43 -0.25
N VAL A 499 -3.36 -2.98 -0.72
CA VAL A 499 -3.53 -1.69 -1.38
C VAL A 499 -4.51 -0.87 -0.57
N ASP A 500 -4.03 0.18 0.07
CA ASP A 500 -4.90 1.14 0.76
C ASP A 500 -5.34 2.25 -0.20
N GLU A 501 -6.47 2.90 0.10
CA GLU A 501 -7.09 3.94 -0.72
C GLU A 501 -7.32 3.52 -2.19
N ALA A 502 -7.66 2.24 -2.41
CA ALA A 502 -7.80 1.64 -3.75
C ALA A 502 -8.81 2.38 -4.66
N GLN A 503 -9.75 3.14 -4.08
CA GLN A 503 -10.70 3.94 -4.86
C GLN A 503 -10.04 5.06 -5.67
N ASP A 504 -8.82 5.47 -5.36
CA ASP A 504 -8.11 6.53 -6.10
C ASP A 504 -7.42 6.03 -7.36
N TYR A 505 -7.35 4.71 -7.54
CA TYR A 505 -6.67 4.12 -8.69
C TYR A 505 -7.63 3.81 -9.82
N ALA A 506 -7.16 4.01 -11.05
CA ALA A 506 -7.88 3.61 -12.25
C ALA A 506 -7.83 2.09 -12.44
N ASP A 507 -8.83 1.53 -13.12
CA ASP A 507 -8.91 0.08 -13.37
C ASP A 507 -7.67 -0.46 -14.09
N ALA A 508 -7.11 0.32 -15.03
CA ALA A 508 -5.86 -0.05 -15.71
C ALA A 508 -4.66 -0.12 -14.77
N SER A 509 -4.61 0.75 -13.74
CA SER A 509 -3.56 0.74 -12.73
C SER A 509 -3.65 -0.51 -11.83
N LEU A 510 -4.84 -0.87 -11.38
CA LEU A 510 -5.08 -2.09 -10.61
C LEU A 510 -4.76 -3.35 -11.45
N ALA A 511 -5.12 -3.35 -12.74
CA ALA A 511 -4.81 -4.46 -13.63
C ALA A 511 -3.29 -4.58 -13.91
N ALA A 512 -2.56 -3.46 -13.97
CA ALA A 512 -1.10 -3.48 -14.09
C ALA A 512 -0.43 -4.07 -12.83
N LEU A 513 -0.94 -3.76 -11.63
CA LEU A 513 -0.48 -4.37 -10.39
C LEU A 513 -0.70 -5.89 -10.38
N ALA A 514 -1.83 -6.36 -10.91
CA ALA A 514 -2.11 -7.80 -11.03
C ALA A 514 -1.09 -8.54 -11.91
N LEU A 515 -0.58 -7.87 -12.96
CA LEU A 515 0.48 -8.41 -13.83
C LEU A 515 1.87 -8.28 -13.18
N TYR A 516 2.09 -7.21 -12.43
CA TYR A 516 3.40 -6.98 -11.80
C TYR A 516 3.66 -7.93 -10.63
N TYR A 517 2.61 -8.24 -9.82
CA TYR A 517 2.68 -9.18 -8.70
C TYR A 517 1.81 -10.43 -8.94
N PRO A 518 2.13 -11.29 -9.93
CA PRO A 518 1.24 -12.36 -10.39
C PRO A 518 1.00 -13.47 -9.35
N GLU A 519 1.94 -13.63 -8.40
CA GLU A 519 1.89 -14.66 -7.36
C GLU A 519 1.25 -14.15 -6.06
N ALA A 520 0.91 -12.86 -6.00
CA ALA A 520 0.39 -12.26 -4.78
C ALA A 520 -1.10 -12.53 -4.57
N GLN A 521 -1.47 -12.89 -3.35
CA GLN A 521 -2.83 -12.68 -2.85
C GLN A 521 -3.01 -11.18 -2.59
N VAL A 522 -4.18 -10.65 -2.86
CA VAL A 522 -4.43 -9.21 -2.85
C VAL A 522 -5.51 -8.84 -1.84
N THR A 523 -5.28 -7.77 -1.11
CA THR A 523 -6.28 -7.11 -0.27
C THR A 523 -6.41 -5.66 -0.71
N LEU A 524 -7.58 -5.27 -1.20
CA LEU A 524 -7.90 -3.89 -1.57
C LEU A 524 -8.76 -3.26 -0.48
N LEU A 525 -8.34 -2.10 0.02
CA LEU A 525 -9.11 -1.33 0.98
C LEU A 525 -9.45 0.03 0.39
N GLY A 526 -10.66 0.52 0.62
CA GLY A 526 -11.05 1.81 0.08
C GLY A 526 -12.34 2.38 0.63
N ASP A 527 -12.53 3.68 0.39
CA ASP A 527 -13.78 4.41 0.63
C ASP A 527 -14.28 5.00 -0.69
N PRO A 528 -15.30 4.40 -1.31
CA PRO A 528 -15.83 4.91 -2.59
C PRO A 528 -16.28 6.37 -2.53
N LYS A 529 -16.67 6.85 -1.35
CA LYS A 529 -17.10 8.23 -1.12
C LYS A 529 -15.93 9.23 -1.12
N GLN A 530 -14.71 8.78 -0.85
CA GLN A 530 -13.49 9.59 -0.84
C GLN A 530 -12.74 9.59 -2.19
N ARG A 531 -13.35 9.14 -3.28
CA ARG A 531 -12.81 9.34 -4.63
C ARG A 531 -13.01 10.79 -5.05
N THR A 532 -11.95 11.59 -5.00
CA THR A 532 -12.01 13.04 -5.10
C THR A 532 -11.28 13.63 -6.30
N CYS A 533 -10.52 12.83 -7.05
CA CYS A 533 -9.78 13.29 -8.22
C CYS A 533 -10.75 13.84 -9.29
N PRO A 534 -10.55 15.10 -9.75
CA PRO A 534 -11.43 15.68 -10.76
C PRO A 534 -11.40 14.88 -12.08
N GLY A 535 -12.57 14.56 -12.59
CA GLY A 535 -12.71 13.77 -13.82
C GLY A 535 -12.91 12.28 -13.60
N MET A 536 -12.45 11.70 -12.50
CA MET A 536 -12.71 10.28 -12.24
C MET A 536 -14.20 10.00 -12.01
N PRO A 537 -14.74 8.92 -12.61
CA PRO A 537 -16.11 8.48 -12.34
C PRO A 537 -16.26 7.97 -10.90
N PRO A 538 -17.49 7.80 -10.37
CA PRO A 538 -17.71 7.16 -9.09
C PRO A 538 -17.00 5.80 -9.01
N CYS A 539 -16.47 5.47 -7.83
CA CYS A 539 -15.85 4.17 -7.60
C CYS A 539 -16.93 3.09 -7.50
N ALA A 540 -16.71 1.97 -8.17
CA ALA A 540 -17.53 0.76 -8.09
C ALA A 540 -16.65 -0.41 -7.62
N PRO A 541 -16.54 -0.65 -6.30
CA PRO A 541 -15.69 -1.70 -5.74
C PRO A 541 -16.03 -3.11 -6.26
N GLU A 542 -17.27 -3.31 -6.69
CA GLU A 542 -17.75 -4.58 -7.30
C GLU A 542 -16.97 -4.91 -8.58
N ASN A 543 -16.42 -3.90 -9.25
CA ASN A 543 -15.64 -4.07 -10.48
C ASN A 543 -14.15 -4.37 -10.22
N TRP A 544 -13.67 -4.24 -8.98
CA TRP A 544 -12.25 -4.50 -8.68
C TRP A 544 -11.84 -5.94 -9.01
N GLY A 545 -12.75 -6.92 -8.83
CA GLY A 545 -12.52 -8.31 -9.22
C GLY A 545 -12.09 -8.45 -10.68
N ALA A 546 -12.73 -7.69 -11.59
CA ALA A 546 -12.42 -7.73 -13.02
C ALA A 546 -10.99 -7.22 -13.33
N CYS A 547 -10.43 -6.29 -12.54
CA CYS A 547 -9.06 -5.83 -12.72
C CYS A 547 -8.05 -6.97 -12.50
N PHE A 548 -8.32 -7.83 -11.51
CA PHE A 548 -7.48 -8.97 -11.14
C PHE A 548 -7.91 -10.29 -11.80
N GLN A 549 -8.91 -10.27 -12.69
CA GLN A 549 -9.48 -11.46 -13.33
C GLN A 549 -9.98 -12.50 -12.29
N VAL A 550 -10.58 -12.01 -11.20
CA VAL A 550 -11.19 -12.83 -10.15
C VAL A 550 -12.70 -12.67 -10.21
N GLU A 551 -13.40 -13.74 -10.52
CA GLU A 551 -14.86 -13.79 -10.45
C GLU A 551 -15.32 -13.90 -8.99
N ASN A 552 -16.40 -13.20 -8.64
CA ASN A 552 -17.01 -13.24 -7.30
C ASN A 552 -16.02 -12.94 -6.16
N ALA A 553 -15.17 -11.91 -6.32
CA ALA A 553 -14.28 -11.48 -5.26
C ALA A 553 -15.09 -11.08 -4.01
N PRO A 554 -14.76 -11.60 -2.82
CA PRO A 554 -15.43 -11.20 -1.58
C PRO A 554 -15.32 -9.68 -1.36
N LEU A 555 -16.47 -9.06 -1.07
CA LEU A 555 -16.57 -7.65 -0.73
C LEU A 555 -17.12 -7.54 0.70
N LEU A 556 -16.28 -7.07 1.62
CA LEU A 556 -16.65 -6.84 3.01
C LEU A 556 -16.86 -5.35 3.26
N THR A 557 -17.91 -5.02 3.99
CA THR A 557 -18.25 -3.63 4.34
C THR A 557 -18.01 -3.38 5.82
N LEU A 558 -17.22 -2.34 6.14
CA LEU A 558 -17.04 -1.81 7.48
C LEU A 558 -18.00 -0.64 7.66
N GLY A 559 -19.19 -0.92 8.25
CA GLY A 559 -20.28 0.06 8.32
C GLY A 559 -20.13 1.07 9.44
N ARG A 560 -19.39 0.77 10.51
CA ARG A 560 -19.31 1.59 11.71
C ARG A 560 -18.13 2.56 11.70
N CYS A 561 -18.37 3.79 12.13
CA CYS A 561 -17.34 4.80 12.37
C CYS A 561 -17.02 4.88 13.86
N TYR A 562 -15.79 4.58 14.22
CA TYR A 562 -15.32 4.55 15.62
C TYR A 562 -14.55 5.81 16.00
N ARG A 563 -14.10 6.60 15.03
CA ARG A 563 -13.15 7.71 15.25
C ARG A 563 -13.83 9.04 15.50
N SER A 564 -14.74 9.44 14.63
CA SER A 564 -15.41 10.73 14.75
C SER A 564 -16.54 10.69 15.78
N SER A 565 -16.76 11.82 16.44
CA SER A 565 -17.92 11.99 17.36
C SER A 565 -19.25 11.85 16.61
N LEU A 566 -20.31 11.50 17.35
CA LEU A 566 -21.66 11.33 16.82
C LEU A 566 -22.15 12.54 15.99
N PRO A 567 -21.98 13.79 16.46
CA PRO A 567 -22.40 14.96 15.67
C PRO A 567 -21.63 15.09 14.35
N ILE A 568 -20.31 14.81 14.34
CA ILE A 568 -19.48 14.85 13.11
C ILE A 568 -19.95 13.76 12.15
N ALA A 569 -20.16 12.53 12.60
CA ALA A 569 -20.62 11.44 11.75
C ALA A 569 -22.01 11.73 11.13
N ARG A 570 -22.94 12.34 11.89
CA ARG A 570 -24.24 12.80 11.36
C ARG A 570 -24.07 13.88 10.29
N PHE A 571 -23.17 14.83 10.51
CA PHE A 571 -22.85 15.87 9.54
C PHE A 571 -22.28 15.27 8.24
N LEU A 572 -21.34 14.32 8.35
CA LEU A 572 -20.77 13.61 7.20
C LEU A 572 -21.83 12.84 6.40
N ASN A 573 -22.79 12.21 7.07
CA ASN A 573 -23.92 11.56 6.40
C ASN A 573 -24.83 12.56 5.67
N ALA A 574 -25.04 13.74 6.23
CA ALA A 574 -25.82 14.79 5.60
C ALA A 574 -25.14 15.40 4.37
N LEU A 575 -23.81 15.42 4.33
CA LEU A 575 -23.05 15.84 3.15
C LEU A 575 -23.27 14.91 1.94
N LEU A 576 -23.42 13.61 2.17
CA LEU A 576 -23.59 12.58 1.16
C LEU A 576 -24.83 11.74 1.43
N PRO A 577 -26.03 12.26 1.15
CA PRO A 577 -27.29 11.58 1.47
C PRO A 577 -27.50 10.27 0.69
N ASP A 578 -26.92 10.18 -0.50
CA ASP A 578 -27.05 9.01 -1.39
C ASP A 578 -25.92 8.01 -1.11
N GLY A 579 -26.25 6.87 -0.51
CA GLY A 579 -25.33 5.76 -0.27
C GLY A 579 -25.38 5.19 1.15
N ASP A 580 -24.56 4.18 1.41
CA ASP A 580 -24.46 3.53 2.72
C ASP A 580 -24.11 4.56 3.80
N GLN A 581 -25.01 4.73 4.75
CA GLN A 581 -24.81 5.68 5.83
C GLN A 581 -23.76 5.16 6.81
N ILE A 582 -22.93 6.08 7.29
CA ILE A 582 -22.03 5.84 8.41
C ILE A 582 -22.90 5.54 9.63
N VAL A 583 -22.72 4.37 10.23
CA VAL A 583 -23.32 4.06 11.53
C VAL A 583 -22.37 4.62 12.59
N PRO A 584 -22.73 5.73 13.25
CA PRO A 584 -21.85 6.31 14.26
C PRO A 584 -21.79 5.42 15.48
N PHE A 585 -20.63 5.29 16.05
CA PHE A 585 -20.43 4.69 17.35
C PHE A 585 -20.67 5.77 18.42
N GLY A 586 -21.47 5.52 19.40
CA GLY A 586 -22.13 6.43 20.38
C GLY A 586 -21.33 7.50 21.12
N ARG A 587 -20.21 8.01 20.55
CA ARG A 587 -19.38 9.03 21.16
C ARG A 587 -20.01 10.40 21.07
N GLU A 588 -20.39 10.98 22.19
CA GLU A 588 -20.84 12.36 22.27
C GLU A 588 -19.69 13.33 21.91
N GLY A 589 -20.04 14.52 21.47
CA GLY A 589 -19.08 15.54 21.08
C GLY A 589 -19.72 16.87 20.73
N VAL A 590 -18.90 17.81 20.34
CA VAL A 590 -19.34 19.16 19.95
C VAL A 590 -19.98 19.08 18.56
N SER A 591 -21.13 19.75 18.39
CA SER A 591 -21.75 19.90 17.07
C SER A 591 -20.84 20.67 16.12
N PRO A 592 -20.73 20.23 14.84
CA PRO A 592 -19.99 20.98 13.84
C PRO A 592 -20.50 22.41 13.70
N GLU A 593 -19.60 23.37 13.51
CA GLU A 593 -19.94 24.77 13.27
C GLU A 593 -19.92 25.05 11.76
N LEU A 594 -20.99 25.68 11.25
CA LEU A 594 -21.06 26.19 9.87
C LEU A 594 -21.06 27.72 9.92
N ARG A 595 -20.05 28.39 9.32
CA ARG A 595 -19.92 29.84 9.35
C ARG A 595 -19.44 30.41 8.03
N ALA A 596 -19.74 31.71 7.79
CA ALA A 596 -19.22 32.43 6.63
C ALA A 596 -17.69 32.48 6.68
N TYR A 597 -17.06 32.28 5.54
CA TYR A 597 -15.60 32.30 5.42
C TYR A 597 -15.06 33.73 5.36
N THR A 598 -14.14 34.02 6.27
CA THR A 598 -13.14 35.07 6.10
C THR A 598 -11.78 34.53 6.56
N GLU A 599 -10.69 35.05 6.00
CA GLU A 599 -9.34 34.66 6.45
C GLU A 599 -9.09 35.00 7.93
N ALA A 600 -9.64 36.13 8.40
CA ALA A 600 -9.54 36.51 9.79
C ALA A 600 -10.26 35.54 10.72
N ASP A 601 -11.46 35.06 10.33
CA ASP A 601 -12.20 34.05 11.09
C ASP A 601 -11.49 32.70 11.11
N ALA A 602 -10.83 32.32 10.02
CA ALA A 602 -10.03 31.11 9.98
C ALA A 602 -8.88 31.17 11.00
N VAL A 603 -8.11 32.26 11.01
CA VAL A 603 -7.01 32.49 11.97
C VAL A 603 -7.52 32.54 13.41
N ALA A 604 -8.59 33.28 13.68
CA ALA A 604 -9.15 33.43 15.02
C ALA A 604 -9.71 32.05 15.53
N THR A 605 -10.32 31.27 14.64
CA THR A 605 -10.84 29.94 14.98
C THR A 605 -9.70 28.99 15.36
N VAL A 606 -8.61 28.97 14.59
CA VAL A 606 -7.43 28.15 14.91
C VAL A 606 -6.85 28.54 16.27
N GLN A 607 -6.68 29.86 16.54
CA GLN A 607 -6.18 30.34 17.84
C GLN A 607 -7.06 29.87 19.01
N ARG A 608 -8.40 29.90 18.84
CA ARG A 608 -9.34 29.39 19.82
C ARG A 608 -9.17 27.88 20.06
N LEU A 609 -9.02 27.11 18.99
CA LEU A 609 -8.94 25.64 19.07
C LEU A 609 -7.60 25.16 19.64
N ARG A 610 -6.48 25.84 19.37
CA ARG A 610 -5.16 25.53 19.95
C ARG A 610 -5.15 25.52 21.48
N GLY A 611 -6.01 26.32 22.12
CA GLY A 611 -6.11 26.34 23.58
C GLY A 611 -6.82 25.13 24.17
N ALA A 612 -7.53 24.33 23.33
CA ALA A 612 -8.38 23.21 23.78
C ALA A 612 -7.97 21.84 23.21
N TYR A 613 -7.22 21.81 22.10
CA TYR A 613 -6.88 20.59 21.37
C TYR A 613 -5.38 20.56 21.03
N HIS A 614 -4.78 19.35 21.08
CA HIS A 614 -3.34 19.18 20.80
C HIS A 614 -3.03 19.25 19.31
N ARG A 615 -3.85 18.60 18.46
CA ARG A 615 -3.63 18.52 17.01
C ARG A 615 -4.73 19.27 16.29
N VAL A 616 -4.43 20.47 15.80
CA VAL A 616 -5.37 21.30 15.04
C VAL A 616 -4.95 21.35 13.58
N ALA A 617 -5.90 21.18 12.65
CA ALA A 617 -5.63 21.32 11.23
C ALA A 617 -6.51 22.37 10.56
N VAL A 618 -5.94 23.00 9.54
CA VAL A 618 -6.69 23.80 8.56
C VAL A 618 -6.66 23.09 7.23
N VAL A 619 -7.80 22.58 6.82
CA VAL A 619 -7.96 21.90 5.55
C VAL A 619 -8.55 22.85 4.53
N THR A 620 -7.85 23.03 3.42
CA THR A 620 -8.24 23.97 2.37
C THR A 620 -8.64 23.24 1.09
N ARG A 621 -9.35 23.95 0.20
CA ARG A 621 -9.73 23.43 -1.11
C ARG A 621 -8.55 23.35 -2.10
N THR A 622 -7.61 24.29 -2.01
CA THR A 622 -6.47 24.44 -2.93
C THR A 622 -5.18 24.66 -2.18
N THR A 623 -4.06 24.23 -2.76
CA THR A 623 -2.71 24.42 -2.21
C THR A 623 -2.34 25.91 -2.11
N LYS A 624 -2.75 26.73 -3.08
CA LYS A 624 -2.56 28.19 -3.03
C LYS A 624 -3.22 28.82 -1.80
N MET A 625 -4.38 28.31 -1.41
CA MET A 625 -5.07 28.76 -0.20
C MET A 625 -4.37 28.27 1.06
N ALA A 626 -3.90 27.03 1.07
CA ALA A 626 -3.11 26.49 2.18
C ALA A 626 -1.85 27.31 2.44
N ASP A 627 -1.06 27.58 1.40
CA ASP A 627 0.14 28.42 1.48
C ASP A 627 -0.17 29.83 2.01
N ARG A 628 -1.26 30.45 1.56
CA ARG A 628 -1.67 31.78 2.04
C ARG A 628 -2.09 31.79 3.50
N LEU A 629 -2.82 30.77 3.96
CA LEU A 629 -3.26 30.67 5.36
C LEU A 629 -2.12 30.29 6.29
N SER A 630 -1.21 29.40 5.86
CA SER A 630 -0.06 29.00 6.68
C SER A 630 0.82 30.17 7.06
N ARG A 631 0.99 31.15 6.17
CA ARG A 631 1.75 32.39 6.43
C ARG A 631 1.08 33.36 7.42
N LYS A 632 -0.25 33.19 7.64
CA LYS A 632 -1.03 34.06 8.55
C LYS A 632 -1.24 33.46 9.93
N ILE A 633 -1.08 32.15 10.04
CA ILE A 633 -1.25 31.42 11.29
C ILE A 633 0.13 31.21 11.92
N GLU A 634 0.36 31.82 13.06
CA GLU A 634 1.63 31.74 13.77
C GLU A 634 1.91 30.27 14.21
N GLY A 635 3.11 29.77 13.88
CA GLY A 635 3.53 28.41 14.21
C GLY A 635 2.82 27.31 13.40
N ALA A 636 2.15 27.67 12.29
CA ALA A 636 1.57 26.68 11.40
C ALA A 636 2.63 26.00 10.52
N TYR A 637 2.48 24.71 10.32
CA TYR A 637 3.26 23.93 9.37
C TYR A 637 2.44 23.69 8.09
N LEU A 638 3.01 24.03 6.93
CA LEU A 638 2.39 23.77 5.63
C LEU A 638 2.72 22.35 5.19
N LEU A 639 1.70 21.53 5.01
CA LEU A 639 1.82 20.20 4.40
C LEU A 639 1.69 20.35 2.88
N ASP A 640 2.74 19.98 2.15
CA ASP A 640 2.82 20.05 0.68
C ASP A 640 2.96 18.67 0.02
N GLY A 641 3.08 17.60 0.82
CA GLY A 641 3.14 16.22 0.36
C GLY A 641 4.56 15.70 0.12
N ASP A 642 5.59 16.53 0.22
CA ASP A 642 6.97 16.11 -0.02
C ASP A 642 7.77 15.82 1.26
N ASP A 643 7.37 16.39 2.42
CA ASP A 643 8.17 16.28 3.66
C ASP A 643 7.29 16.30 4.92
N ASP A 644 6.48 15.25 5.10
CA ASP A 644 5.52 15.14 6.21
C ASP A 644 6.16 14.66 7.55
N ALA A 645 7.45 14.30 7.55
CA ALA A 645 8.17 13.77 8.72
C ALA A 645 8.31 14.79 9.88
N LEU A 646 8.21 16.10 9.61
CA LEU A 646 8.28 17.16 10.62
C LEU A 646 6.95 17.45 11.33
N PHE A 647 5.88 16.78 10.94
CA PHE A 647 4.52 17.05 11.43
C PHE A 647 4.30 16.71 12.91
N GLU A 648 5.05 15.75 13.48
CA GLU A 648 4.91 15.40 14.90
C GLU A 648 5.31 16.53 15.88
N ALA A 649 6.00 17.55 15.38
CA ALA A 649 6.54 18.67 16.20
C ALA A 649 5.67 19.92 16.21
N THR A 650 4.57 19.99 15.46
CA THR A 650 3.77 21.21 15.33
C THR A 650 2.33 21.05 15.80
N ASP A 651 1.83 22.05 16.55
CA ASP A 651 0.45 22.07 17.06
C ASP A 651 -0.60 22.34 15.97
N VAL A 652 -0.22 22.94 14.83
CA VAL A 652 -1.15 23.32 13.76
C VAL A 652 -0.61 22.90 12.39
N ALA A 653 -1.36 22.07 11.68
CA ALA A 653 -1.11 21.72 10.30
C ALA A 653 -2.00 22.51 9.34
N VAL A 654 -1.46 22.98 8.23
CA VAL A 654 -2.24 23.61 7.16
C VAL A 654 -1.96 22.88 5.85
N GLY A 655 -2.99 22.44 5.15
CA GLY A 655 -2.81 21.74 3.89
C GLY A 655 -4.08 21.66 3.05
N CYS A 656 -3.92 21.20 1.82
CA CYS A 656 -5.06 20.93 0.95
C CYS A 656 -5.70 19.56 1.27
N TYR A 657 -7.00 19.42 1.00
CA TYR A 657 -7.77 18.21 1.32
C TYR A 657 -7.16 16.91 0.76
N HIS A 658 -6.56 16.96 -0.41
CA HIS A 658 -5.96 15.79 -1.05
C HIS A 658 -4.59 15.42 -0.47
N VAL A 659 -3.82 16.41 0.03
CA VAL A 659 -2.56 16.17 0.75
C VAL A 659 -2.84 15.59 2.13
N MET A 660 -3.84 16.13 2.82
CA MET A 660 -4.22 15.67 4.17
C MET A 660 -5.05 14.38 4.19
N LYS A 661 -5.27 13.76 3.03
CA LYS A 661 -5.99 12.49 2.94
C LYS A 661 -5.25 11.40 3.71
N GLY A 662 -5.99 10.63 4.54
CA GLY A 662 -5.41 9.60 5.44
C GLY A 662 -5.01 10.13 6.82
N MET A 663 -4.76 11.44 6.97
CA MET A 663 -4.41 12.06 8.27
C MET A 663 -5.63 12.35 9.12
N GLU A 664 -5.44 12.53 10.44
CA GLU A 664 -6.50 12.77 11.42
C GLU A 664 -6.04 13.78 12.47
N PHE A 665 -6.99 14.63 12.92
CA PHE A 665 -6.72 15.72 13.83
C PHE A 665 -7.83 15.85 14.88
N ASP A 666 -7.47 16.30 16.09
CA ASP A 666 -8.44 16.50 17.16
C ASP A 666 -9.49 17.53 16.77
N ALA A 667 -9.05 18.63 16.17
CA ALA A 667 -9.93 19.68 15.68
C ALA A 667 -9.54 20.12 14.25
N VAL A 668 -10.54 20.31 13.41
CA VAL A 668 -10.33 20.72 12.01
C VAL A 668 -11.13 21.96 11.66
N VAL A 669 -10.45 22.92 11.04
CA VAL A 669 -11.04 24.08 10.39
C VAL A 669 -11.01 23.84 8.88
N VAL A 670 -12.16 23.64 8.26
CA VAL A 670 -12.27 23.47 6.81
C VAL A 670 -12.53 24.84 6.19
N ALA A 671 -11.55 25.37 5.45
CA ALA A 671 -11.67 26.63 4.72
C ALA A 671 -12.09 26.36 3.26
N TRP A 672 -13.37 26.60 2.95
CA TRP A 672 -13.99 26.17 1.70
C TRP A 672 -14.85 27.26 1.03
N PRO A 673 -14.24 28.37 0.53
CA PRO A 673 -14.97 29.49 -0.08
C PRO A 673 -15.39 29.15 -1.51
N GLU A 674 -16.31 28.18 -1.66
CA GLU A 674 -16.85 27.72 -2.94
C GLU A 674 -18.37 27.91 -2.96
N GLU A 675 -18.92 28.36 -4.09
CA GLU A 675 -20.36 28.56 -4.26
C GLU A 675 -21.05 27.39 -4.95
N ALA A 676 -20.31 26.62 -5.75
CA ALA A 676 -20.84 25.51 -6.51
C ALA A 676 -20.86 24.23 -5.66
N LEU A 677 -22.03 23.65 -5.50
CA LEU A 677 -22.24 22.37 -4.78
C LEU A 677 -22.51 21.23 -5.77
N THR A 678 -21.48 20.84 -6.53
CA THR A 678 -21.54 19.66 -7.38
C THR A 678 -21.30 18.39 -6.54
N ASP A 679 -21.64 17.20 -7.06
CA ASP A 679 -21.33 15.92 -6.38
C ASP A 679 -19.85 15.75 -6.12
N GLY A 680 -19.00 16.21 -7.03
CA GLY A 680 -17.55 16.23 -6.82
C GLY A 680 -17.13 17.14 -5.66
N GLU A 681 -17.72 18.34 -5.54
CA GLU A 681 -17.45 19.25 -4.43
C GLU A 681 -17.96 18.67 -3.09
N ARG A 682 -19.13 18.03 -3.08
CA ARG A 682 -19.64 17.32 -1.88
C ARG A 682 -18.66 16.26 -1.38
N ARG A 683 -18.12 15.44 -2.29
CA ARG A 683 -17.14 14.38 -1.95
C ARG A 683 -15.82 14.95 -1.44
N ARG A 684 -15.34 16.06 -2.04
CA ARG A 684 -14.13 16.75 -1.57
C ARG A 684 -14.32 17.36 -0.19
N LEU A 685 -15.46 18.03 0.02
CA LEU A 685 -15.83 18.58 1.32
C LEU A 685 -16.00 17.48 2.38
N TYR A 686 -16.65 16.36 2.02
CA TYR A 686 -16.74 15.16 2.86
C TYR A 686 -15.33 14.66 3.27
N THR A 687 -14.40 14.58 2.31
CA THR A 687 -13.03 14.15 2.58
C THR A 687 -12.31 15.11 3.51
N ALA A 688 -12.48 16.42 3.34
CA ALA A 688 -11.91 17.44 4.22
C ALA A 688 -12.49 17.35 5.64
N CYS A 689 -13.81 17.26 5.77
CA CYS A 689 -14.50 17.19 7.06
C CYS A 689 -14.23 15.89 7.82
N SER A 690 -14.01 14.79 7.09
CA SER A 690 -13.73 13.48 7.68
C SER A 690 -12.35 13.37 8.36
N ARG A 691 -11.54 14.43 8.32
CA ARG A 691 -10.27 14.53 9.07
C ARG A 691 -10.47 14.86 10.54
N ALA A 692 -11.66 15.34 10.93
CA ALA A 692 -11.97 15.75 12.29
C ALA A 692 -12.37 14.58 13.19
N LEU A 693 -11.77 14.51 14.38
CA LEU A 693 -12.09 13.52 15.41
C LEU A 693 -13.09 14.06 16.43
N HIS A 694 -12.85 15.26 16.97
CA HIS A 694 -13.57 15.83 18.11
C HIS A 694 -14.31 17.13 17.81
N HIS A 695 -13.71 18.01 16.99
CA HIS A 695 -14.28 19.33 16.69
C HIS A 695 -14.11 19.64 15.20
N LEU A 696 -15.21 20.06 14.58
CA LEU A 696 -15.25 20.44 13.17
C LEU A 696 -15.84 21.85 13.02
N VAL A 697 -15.10 22.72 12.33
CA VAL A 697 -15.58 24.03 11.91
C VAL A 697 -15.46 24.15 10.41
N VAL A 698 -16.58 24.39 9.72
CA VAL A 698 -16.60 24.60 8.27
C VAL A 698 -16.86 26.07 7.96
N LEU A 699 -15.87 26.71 7.37
CA LEU A 699 -15.91 28.10 6.92
C LEU A 699 -16.14 28.11 5.40
N THR A 700 -17.31 28.54 4.97
CA THR A 700 -17.72 28.51 3.54
C THR A 700 -18.54 29.74 3.18
N THR A 701 -19.00 29.84 1.94
CA THR A 701 -19.84 30.96 1.51
C THR A 701 -21.26 30.87 2.08
N PRO A 702 -21.98 31.98 2.28
CA PRO A 702 -23.39 31.94 2.72
C PRO A 702 -24.24 31.11 1.76
N GLU A 703 -23.99 31.19 0.45
CA GLU A 703 -24.69 30.44 -0.61
C GLU A 703 -24.47 28.92 -0.46
N MET A 704 -23.26 28.51 -0.09
CA MET A 704 -22.96 27.10 0.18
C MET A 704 -23.67 26.61 1.45
N ILE A 705 -23.73 27.42 2.51
CA ILE A 705 -24.44 27.07 3.76
C ILE A 705 -25.92 26.81 3.43
N GLU A 706 -26.55 27.70 2.65
CA GLU A 706 -27.95 27.53 2.24
C GLU A 706 -28.16 26.28 1.39
N LYS A 707 -27.28 26.03 0.40
CA LYS A 707 -27.34 24.84 -0.47
C LYS A 707 -27.11 23.52 0.26
N LEU A 708 -26.30 23.52 1.31
CA LEU A 708 -26.08 22.34 2.13
C LEU A 708 -27.35 21.96 2.90
N GLY A 709 -28.14 22.96 3.36
CA GLY A 709 -29.41 22.73 4.03
C GLY A 709 -29.28 21.88 5.32
N ILE A 710 -28.08 21.81 5.91
CA ILE A 710 -27.83 21.00 7.11
C ILE A 710 -28.26 21.81 8.34
N VAL A 711 -29.25 21.30 9.05
CA VAL A 711 -29.65 21.80 10.36
C VAL A 711 -28.75 21.11 11.39
N LEU A 712 -27.90 21.91 12.07
CA LEU A 712 -26.91 21.45 13.05
C LEU A 712 -27.51 21.30 14.45
#